data_17833438d7e0460ba602c47a6bae42a0
#
_entry.id   17833438d7e0460ba602c47a6bae42a0
#
_cell.length_a   1.000
_cell.length_b   1.000
_cell.length_c   1.000
_cell.angle_alpha   90.00
_cell.angle_beta   90.00
_cell.angle_gamma   90.00
#
_symmetry.space_group_name_H-M   'P 1'
#
loop_
_entity.id
_entity.type
_entity.pdbx_description
1 polymer ?
#
loop_
_entity_poly.entity_id
_entity_poly.type
_entity_poly.pdbx_seq_one_letter_code
_entity_poly.pdbx_strand_id
1 'polypeptide(L)'
;MRVDEVDIDHLVDYKTEYSRIIPKYKISGDNLTGLCPFHDDKNNSFSVDLKTGCWKCHAEDRGGNFTSFYAELNGIDTKEAYKAILKKYGAYKAEEDKKPEGSLLSYSVAQYVLEKRLPEEFLKEQCCLQTKRDKQGVQYLYIPYFNENSDEVTYRKRYGGKQFRWKYGAGKDICLYGEWKLEKIRNAGYVVLVEGESDSQSMWYMGISTLGVPGASMMRKEWATTLQDLKVYIHVEPDKGGETFLHKVTTALRDGKFIGQVYKWSCKNFGCKDPSDVYIKYGKEEGTQKIRSAISNAQAIDIDEESIPEALPGEPVNLRQPEGWIYSDKGISKIDEKKFTPVTVCRTPIILTRRLRSMETGEEKMEVAFKRDGTWHKAIYPRSTIFTARGITVLSDLGCTVTSENAKQVVKFLSALEAENIDIIRKADSTSTFGWQEGKRFIPGHDKDIVLDIDPSQRALAAAYCQNGTFKDWLEMMRSHRKRDKFRFILAAGFAAPLLRIIKQRIFFVYNWGGSKGGKTAGLKAALSAWGDPERLMVNFNATQVGLERTASFYCDLPLGIDERQLAGNNQNSLEKIVYMIASGTGKIRGAKSGGIQAMHTWRTVALATGEEPLSTETSQTGVSTRVLEIYGGPFDDEREASMMHQQSAINCGWAGPAFIGMLMHTDERSITSRYDEMMQFVYQLSKGKSGSHIAGIAAVALTDAIIDTWLFEDSEWLRRYEAGEFDTKEAKDNPEALQIAPESWERAKEMARSILKEQMDADVGDVNENATQYIIDWILSNKDSFGERVYGTCLGLIEGQEVYIFPSMLTQALTKAGYSSRKTLKYLADKNLIGTTTSKSGGTKNSVFKWFNNRQCRFVEFHLGKLVKESEPAVDENGNPIGDGWNQVPENEQMELPFD
;
A
#
# COMPACT_ATOMS: atom_id res chain seq x y z
N MET A 1 -21.76 25.82 33.66
CA MET A 1 -22.52 25.93 32.39
C MET A 1 -21.83 27.01 31.57
N ARG A 2 -21.08 26.59 30.57
CA ARG A 2 -20.52 27.56 29.59
C ARG A 2 -21.59 27.68 28.51
N VAL A 3 -22.18 28.84 28.41
CA VAL A 3 -22.97 29.28 27.24
C VAL A 3 -21.96 29.31 26.11
N ASP A 4 -22.24 28.66 25.01
CA ASP A 4 -21.44 28.77 23.79
C ASP A 4 -21.38 30.26 23.46
N GLU A 5 -20.22 30.89 23.58
CA GLU A 5 -19.99 32.29 23.30
C GLU A 5 -20.21 32.51 21.80
N VAL A 6 -21.38 33.04 21.45
CA VAL A 6 -21.60 33.55 20.09
C VAL A 6 -20.72 34.77 19.91
N ASP A 7 -19.82 34.68 18.94
CA ASP A 7 -18.91 35.80 18.63
C ASP A 7 -19.74 36.97 18.12
N ILE A 8 -19.87 38.05 18.96
CA ILE A 8 -20.63 39.25 18.64
C ILE A 8 -19.95 40.13 17.60
N ASP A 9 -18.65 39.94 17.33
CA ASP A 9 -17.88 40.72 16.36
C ASP A 9 -18.39 40.55 14.93
N HIS A 10 -19.09 39.43 14.65
CA HIS A 10 -19.73 39.20 13.36
C HIS A 10 -21.20 39.67 13.30
N LEU A 11 -21.80 40.04 14.45
CA LEU A 11 -23.20 40.42 14.55
C LEU A 11 -23.39 41.94 14.62
N VAL A 12 -22.43 42.64 15.18
CA VAL A 12 -22.55 44.09 15.49
C VAL A 12 -21.80 44.91 14.45
N ASP A 13 -22.53 45.82 13.78
CA ASP A 13 -21.89 46.88 12.99
C ASP A 13 -21.45 48.01 13.95
N TYR A 14 -20.20 47.89 14.40
CA TYR A 14 -19.61 48.85 15.35
C TYR A 14 -19.64 50.29 14.86
N LYS A 15 -19.46 50.50 13.54
CA LYS A 15 -19.51 51.83 12.96
C LYS A 15 -20.89 52.47 13.18
N THR A 16 -21.95 51.77 12.87
CA THR A 16 -23.32 52.26 13.05
C THR A 16 -23.66 52.44 14.52
N GLU A 17 -23.33 51.47 15.38
CA GLU A 17 -23.70 51.55 16.81
C GLU A 17 -22.98 52.68 17.55
N TYR A 18 -21.67 52.79 17.39
CA TYR A 18 -20.91 53.87 18.06
C TYR A 18 -21.23 55.26 17.51
N SER A 19 -21.46 55.40 16.18
CA SER A 19 -21.82 56.69 15.58
C SER A 19 -23.17 57.24 16.07
N ARG A 20 -24.07 56.37 16.54
CA ARG A 20 -25.38 56.81 17.10
C ARG A 20 -25.28 57.36 18.53
N ILE A 21 -24.23 56.99 19.26
CA ILE A 21 -24.12 57.23 20.70
C ILE A 21 -23.07 58.29 21.02
N ILE A 22 -21.96 58.31 20.29
CA ILE A 22 -20.83 59.22 20.60
C ILE A 22 -21.06 60.58 20.00
N PRO A 23 -21.09 61.67 20.85
CA PRO A 23 -21.30 63.01 20.36
C PRO A 23 -20.06 63.58 19.63
N LYS A 24 -20.28 64.40 18.61
CA LYS A 24 -19.24 65.14 17.84
C LYS A 24 -18.07 64.25 17.37
N TYR A 25 -18.39 63.05 16.89
CA TYR A 25 -17.37 62.06 16.45
C TYR A 25 -16.76 62.47 15.11
N LYS A 26 -15.53 61.99 14.88
CA LYS A 26 -14.83 61.92 13.57
C LYS A 26 -14.31 60.51 13.32
N ILE A 27 -14.39 60.05 12.08
CA ILE A 27 -13.87 58.72 11.66
C ILE A 27 -12.66 58.97 10.78
N SER A 28 -11.54 58.30 11.09
CA SER A 28 -10.32 58.32 10.30
C SER A 28 -9.85 56.86 10.12
N GLY A 29 -10.02 56.31 8.91
CA GLY A 29 -9.82 54.87 8.67
C GLY A 29 -10.77 54.02 9.54
N ASP A 30 -10.21 53.08 10.29
CA ASP A 30 -10.96 52.21 11.19
C ASP A 30 -11.07 52.73 12.63
N ASN A 31 -10.68 53.97 12.86
CA ASN A 31 -10.74 54.59 14.20
C ASN A 31 -11.80 55.72 14.26
N LEU A 32 -12.70 55.63 15.26
CA LEU A 32 -13.68 56.70 15.58
C LEU A 32 -13.21 57.42 16.85
N THR A 33 -13.14 58.73 16.80
CA THR A 33 -12.82 59.59 17.96
C THR A 33 -13.94 60.58 18.19
N GLY A 34 -14.29 60.87 19.44
CA GLY A 34 -15.35 61.81 19.79
C GLY A 34 -15.36 62.15 21.28
N LEU A 35 -16.43 62.87 21.73
CA LEU A 35 -16.61 63.12 23.15
C LEU A 35 -17.04 61.84 23.89
N CYS A 36 -16.54 61.63 25.10
CA CYS A 36 -16.90 60.49 25.93
C CYS A 36 -18.37 60.54 26.35
N PRO A 37 -19.18 59.50 26.19
CA PRO A 37 -20.56 59.49 26.61
C PRO A 37 -20.75 59.27 28.12
N PHE A 38 -19.68 58.96 28.86
CA PHE A 38 -19.74 58.52 30.26
C PHE A 38 -19.39 59.65 31.27
N HIS A 39 -18.85 60.80 30.82
CA HIS A 39 -18.54 61.97 31.64
C HIS A 39 -18.67 63.27 30.83
N ASP A 40 -18.74 64.46 31.50
CA ASP A 40 -18.79 65.75 30.83
C ASP A 40 -17.44 66.01 30.13
N ASP A 41 -17.37 65.70 28.82
CA ASP A 41 -16.18 65.83 28.04
C ASP A 41 -16.21 67.05 27.11
N LYS A 42 -15.15 67.90 27.21
CA LYS A 42 -15.00 69.07 26.36
C LYS A 42 -13.98 68.86 25.21
N ASN A 43 -13.15 67.83 25.28
CA ASN A 43 -12.13 67.49 24.32
C ASN A 43 -12.35 66.05 23.87
N ASN A 44 -12.19 65.75 22.59
CA ASN A 44 -12.39 64.40 22.07
C ASN A 44 -11.46 63.36 22.75
N SER A 45 -11.84 62.85 23.92
CA SER A 45 -11.06 61.95 24.73
C SER A 45 -11.46 60.47 24.52
N PHE A 46 -12.48 60.20 23.72
CA PHE A 46 -12.99 58.85 23.48
C PHE A 46 -12.57 58.33 22.10
N SER A 47 -12.04 57.14 22.06
CA SER A 47 -11.63 56.49 20.83
C SER A 47 -12.17 55.05 20.74
N VAL A 48 -12.51 54.60 19.53
CA VAL A 48 -13.01 53.25 19.24
C VAL A 48 -12.30 52.70 18.01
N ASP A 49 -11.84 51.48 18.10
CA ASP A 49 -11.43 50.68 16.96
C ASP A 49 -12.67 49.99 16.35
N LEU A 50 -13.09 50.44 15.18
CA LEU A 50 -14.31 49.97 14.50
C LEU A 50 -14.19 48.56 13.94
N LYS A 51 -12.98 47.96 13.89
CA LYS A 51 -12.79 46.55 13.52
C LYS A 51 -13.02 45.57 14.67
N THR A 52 -12.57 45.96 15.86
CA THR A 52 -12.61 45.12 17.05
C THR A 52 -13.69 45.49 18.03
N GLY A 53 -14.35 46.63 17.82
CA GLY A 53 -15.32 47.20 18.77
C GLY A 53 -14.73 47.60 20.10
N CYS A 54 -13.40 47.64 20.24
CA CYS A 54 -12.73 48.06 21.45
C CYS A 54 -12.74 49.57 21.57
N TRP A 55 -13.07 50.09 22.77
CA TRP A 55 -13.12 51.51 23.08
C TRP A 55 -12.15 51.89 24.19
N LYS A 56 -11.72 53.13 24.20
CA LYS A 56 -10.93 53.73 25.27
C LYS A 56 -11.31 55.21 25.49
N CYS A 57 -11.50 55.56 26.76
CA CYS A 57 -11.55 56.92 27.23
C CYS A 57 -10.15 57.31 27.74
N HIS A 58 -9.51 58.26 27.10
CA HIS A 58 -8.15 58.71 27.45
C HIS A 58 -8.13 59.66 28.65
N ALA A 59 -9.27 60.30 28.99
CA ALA A 59 -9.38 61.22 30.14
C ALA A 59 -9.46 60.47 31.47
N GLU A 60 -10.15 59.33 31.49
CA GLU A 60 -10.36 58.51 32.70
C GLU A 60 -9.58 57.20 32.67
N ASP A 61 -8.74 57.00 31.68
CA ASP A 61 -7.91 55.80 31.42
C ASP A 61 -8.66 54.48 31.59
N ARG A 62 -9.89 54.42 31.08
CA ARG A 62 -10.74 53.23 31.08
C ARG A 62 -11.16 52.84 29.67
N GLY A 63 -11.45 51.55 29.45
CA GLY A 63 -11.81 51.04 28.14
C GLY A 63 -12.26 49.59 28.23
N GLY A 64 -12.61 49.00 27.08
CA GLY A 64 -13.08 47.64 26.99
C GLY A 64 -13.59 47.28 25.59
N ASN A 65 -14.34 46.19 25.48
CA ASN A 65 -15.00 45.75 24.24
C ASN A 65 -16.44 46.33 24.14
N PHE A 66 -17.14 46.08 23.04
CA PHE A 66 -18.49 46.58 22.84
C PHE A 66 -19.48 46.06 23.91
N THR A 67 -19.33 44.87 24.44
CA THR A 67 -20.18 44.35 25.52
C THR A 67 -20.02 45.20 26.80
N SER A 68 -18.80 45.55 27.18
CA SER A 68 -18.53 46.40 28.33
C SER A 68 -19.04 47.87 28.10
N PHE A 69 -18.92 48.41 26.89
CA PHE A 69 -19.48 49.68 26.49
C PHE A 69 -21.02 49.71 26.66
N TYR A 70 -21.68 48.65 26.13
CA TYR A 70 -23.14 48.53 26.23
C TYR A 70 -23.61 48.32 27.67
N ALA A 71 -22.84 47.57 28.48
CA ALA A 71 -23.11 47.41 29.90
C ALA A 71 -23.08 48.74 30.65
N GLU A 72 -22.02 49.54 30.44
CA GLU A 72 -21.79 50.80 31.11
C GLU A 72 -22.80 51.89 30.68
N LEU A 73 -23.13 51.90 29.36
CA LEU A 73 -24.13 52.82 28.83
C LEU A 73 -25.55 52.61 29.39
N ASN A 74 -25.90 51.34 29.67
CA ASN A 74 -27.23 50.97 30.16
C ASN A 74 -27.29 50.71 31.68
N GLY A 75 -26.18 50.81 32.40
CA GLY A 75 -26.11 50.59 33.84
C GLY A 75 -26.42 49.13 34.26
N ILE A 76 -26.05 48.14 33.43
CA ILE A 76 -26.30 46.71 33.65
C ILE A 76 -24.99 45.95 33.70
N ASP A 77 -25.01 44.72 34.23
CA ASP A 77 -23.80 43.88 34.23
C ASP A 77 -23.45 43.36 32.83
N THR A 78 -22.20 42.94 32.64
CA THR A 78 -21.71 42.53 31.31
C THR A 78 -22.40 41.28 30.78
N LYS A 79 -22.93 40.39 31.63
CA LYS A 79 -23.69 39.19 31.20
C LYS A 79 -25.08 39.56 30.72
N GLU A 80 -25.71 40.51 31.39
CA GLU A 80 -27.01 41.07 30.96
C GLU A 80 -26.86 41.86 29.67
N ALA A 81 -25.80 42.64 29.54
CA ALA A 81 -25.46 43.38 28.33
C ALA A 81 -25.24 42.42 27.14
N TYR A 82 -24.50 41.35 27.32
CA TYR A 82 -24.27 40.34 26.29
C TYR A 82 -25.60 39.70 25.83
N LYS A 83 -26.47 39.30 26.77
CA LYS A 83 -27.80 38.79 26.42
C LYS A 83 -28.65 39.80 25.69
N ALA A 84 -28.61 41.08 26.09
CA ALA A 84 -29.36 42.15 25.44
C ALA A 84 -28.86 42.39 24.00
N ILE A 85 -27.57 42.36 23.78
CA ILE A 85 -26.95 42.43 22.44
C ILE A 85 -27.42 41.28 21.57
N LEU A 86 -27.34 40.02 22.05
CA LEU A 86 -27.80 38.86 21.30
C LEU A 86 -29.29 38.94 20.96
N LYS A 87 -30.14 39.46 21.87
CA LYS A 87 -31.58 39.70 21.58
C LYS A 87 -31.77 40.76 20.51
N LYS A 88 -31.01 41.84 20.58
CA LYS A 88 -31.10 43.00 19.64
C LYS A 88 -30.77 42.54 18.21
N TYR A 89 -29.81 41.63 18.04
CA TYR A 89 -29.36 41.14 16.74
C TYR A 89 -29.96 39.77 16.33
N GLY A 90 -30.99 39.28 17.03
CA GLY A 90 -31.71 38.03 16.68
C GLY A 90 -30.92 36.74 16.86
N ALA A 91 -29.74 36.81 17.50
CA ALA A 91 -28.87 35.67 17.77
C ALA A 91 -29.13 35.04 19.15
N TYR A 92 -30.04 35.60 19.93
CA TYR A 92 -30.44 35.02 21.21
C TYR A 92 -31.29 33.75 20.97
N LYS A 93 -30.68 32.58 21.13
CA LYS A 93 -31.43 31.36 21.35
C LYS A 93 -31.95 31.47 22.79
N ALA A 94 -33.26 31.64 22.98
CA ALA A 94 -33.87 31.45 24.27
C ALA A 94 -33.40 30.10 24.79
N GLU A 95 -32.73 30.03 25.94
CA GLU A 95 -32.73 28.81 26.71
C GLU A 95 -34.20 28.42 26.81
N GLU A 96 -34.55 27.23 26.28
CA GLU A 96 -35.83 26.65 26.58
C GLU A 96 -36.01 26.82 28.08
N ASP A 97 -37.04 27.55 28.48
CA ASP A 97 -37.29 27.90 29.88
C ASP A 97 -36.99 26.69 30.72
N LYS A 98 -35.99 26.77 31.60
CA LYS A 98 -35.90 25.84 32.70
C LYS A 98 -37.23 25.95 33.39
N LYS A 99 -38.10 24.96 33.08
CA LYS A 99 -39.27 24.68 33.88
C LYS A 99 -38.81 24.79 35.33
N PRO A 100 -39.52 25.44 36.20
CA PRO A 100 -39.19 25.50 37.63
C PRO A 100 -38.89 24.10 38.08
N GLU A 101 -37.85 23.86 38.93
CA GLU A 101 -37.31 22.53 39.30
C GLU A 101 -38.47 21.52 39.35
N GLY A 102 -38.61 20.76 38.24
CA GLY A 102 -39.85 20.09 37.94
C GLY A 102 -40.10 19.04 39.00
N SER A 103 -41.30 18.94 39.43
CA SER A 103 -41.83 17.86 40.25
C SER A 103 -41.27 16.56 39.75
N LEU A 104 -40.52 15.84 40.60
CA LEU A 104 -39.93 14.54 40.27
C LEU A 104 -41.03 13.63 39.73
N LEU A 105 -40.85 13.09 38.53
CA LEU A 105 -41.80 12.18 37.92
C LEU A 105 -41.61 10.80 38.50
N SER A 106 -42.75 10.18 38.87
CA SER A 106 -42.73 8.78 39.36
C SER A 106 -42.14 7.82 38.36
N TYR A 107 -41.33 6.88 38.86
CA TYR A 107 -40.71 5.86 38.04
C TYR A 107 -40.58 4.53 38.82
N SER A 108 -41.01 3.43 38.22
CA SER A 108 -41.13 2.12 38.87
C SER A 108 -40.31 1.05 38.16
N VAL A 109 -40.13 -0.11 38.79
CA VAL A 109 -39.51 -1.30 38.17
C VAL A 109 -40.31 -1.70 36.94
N ALA A 110 -41.64 -1.65 36.96
CA ALA A 110 -42.52 -2.04 35.83
C ALA A 110 -42.22 -1.13 34.60
N GLN A 111 -42.09 0.17 34.81
CA GLN A 111 -41.72 1.10 33.75
C GLN A 111 -40.30 0.82 33.22
N TYR A 112 -39.36 0.47 34.09
CA TYR A 112 -38.02 0.09 33.71
C TYR A 112 -37.99 -1.20 32.89
N VAL A 113 -38.77 -2.20 33.23
CA VAL A 113 -38.98 -3.45 32.46
C VAL A 113 -39.41 -3.12 31.04
N LEU A 114 -40.44 -2.24 30.88
CA LEU A 114 -40.90 -1.81 29.57
C LEU A 114 -39.86 -1.08 28.75
N GLU A 115 -39.05 -0.18 29.39
CA GLU A 115 -38.01 0.59 28.76
C GLU A 115 -36.85 -0.30 28.32
N LYS A 116 -36.39 -1.20 29.19
CA LYS A 116 -35.17 -1.98 28.98
C LYS A 116 -35.41 -3.40 28.45
N ARG A 117 -36.66 -3.83 28.40
CA ARG A 117 -37.13 -5.18 27.96
C ARG A 117 -36.46 -6.34 28.71
N LEU A 118 -35.88 -6.08 29.88
CA LEU A 118 -35.32 -7.10 30.75
C LEU A 118 -36.42 -7.76 31.60
N PRO A 119 -36.34 -9.08 31.87
CA PRO A 119 -37.33 -9.76 32.70
C PRO A 119 -37.40 -9.19 34.12
N GLU A 120 -38.59 -9.01 34.66
CA GLU A 120 -38.82 -8.42 35.98
C GLU A 120 -38.19 -9.24 37.11
N GLU A 121 -38.32 -10.57 37.03
CA GLU A 121 -37.70 -11.48 38.00
C GLU A 121 -36.19 -11.31 38.04
N PHE A 122 -35.53 -11.27 36.86
CA PHE A 122 -34.09 -11.03 36.76
C PHE A 122 -33.68 -9.69 37.42
N LEU A 123 -34.45 -8.63 37.17
CA LEU A 123 -34.17 -7.32 37.74
C LEU A 123 -34.35 -7.25 39.26
N LYS A 124 -35.37 -7.96 39.78
CA LYS A 124 -35.63 -8.03 41.23
C LYS A 124 -34.67 -8.95 41.94
N GLU A 125 -34.41 -10.14 41.41
CA GLU A 125 -33.62 -11.16 42.09
C GLU A 125 -32.12 -11.01 41.88
N GLN A 126 -31.67 -10.72 40.64
CA GLN A 126 -30.25 -10.66 40.27
C GLN A 126 -29.66 -9.25 40.34
N CYS A 127 -30.51 -8.21 40.25
CA CYS A 127 -30.10 -6.82 40.30
C CYS A 127 -30.63 -6.07 41.51
N CYS A 128 -31.47 -6.73 42.34
CA CYS A 128 -32.05 -6.21 43.59
C CYS A 128 -32.81 -4.89 43.40
N LEU A 129 -33.40 -4.64 42.20
CA LEU A 129 -34.17 -3.43 41.93
C LEU A 129 -35.53 -3.44 42.64
N GLN A 130 -35.88 -2.28 43.20
CA GLN A 130 -37.15 -2.12 43.94
C GLN A 130 -37.82 -0.80 43.54
N THR A 131 -39.16 -0.74 43.65
CA THR A 131 -39.87 0.52 43.59
C THR A 131 -40.06 1.04 45.02
N LYS A 132 -39.48 2.20 45.32
CA LYS A 132 -39.66 2.86 46.65
C LYS A 132 -40.29 4.22 46.46
N ARG A 133 -40.77 4.84 47.54
CA ARG A 133 -41.29 6.21 47.57
C ARG A 133 -40.37 7.11 48.36
N ASP A 134 -40.19 8.34 47.90
CA ASP A 134 -39.48 9.38 48.64
C ASP A 134 -40.38 10.03 49.71
N LYS A 135 -39.80 10.99 50.45
CA LYS A 135 -40.52 11.71 51.51
C LYS A 135 -41.74 12.52 51.01
N GLN A 136 -41.76 12.80 49.69
CA GLN A 136 -42.84 13.54 49.01
C GLN A 136 -43.88 12.60 48.38
N GLY A 137 -43.77 11.27 48.54
CA GLY A 137 -44.63 10.24 47.99
C GLY A 137 -44.33 9.87 46.53
N VAL A 138 -43.37 10.45 45.91
CA VAL A 138 -43.00 10.17 44.51
C VAL A 138 -42.28 8.84 44.41
N GLN A 139 -42.75 7.97 43.50
CA GLN A 139 -42.09 6.69 43.26
C GLN A 139 -40.78 6.86 42.53
N TYR A 140 -39.80 6.08 42.92
CA TYR A 140 -38.53 5.99 42.26
C TYR A 140 -38.04 4.55 42.16
N LEU A 141 -37.24 4.27 41.10
CA LEU A 141 -36.51 3.03 40.99
C LEU A 141 -35.30 3.11 41.92
N TYR A 142 -35.28 2.19 42.87
CA TYR A 142 -34.20 2.01 43.83
C TYR A 142 -33.16 1.08 43.24
N ILE A 143 -31.93 1.55 43.09
CA ILE A 143 -30.80 0.80 42.51
C ILE A 143 -29.74 0.68 43.60
N PRO A 144 -29.61 -0.47 44.30
CA PRO A 144 -28.64 -0.67 45.37
C PRO A 144 -27.24 -0.91 44.81
N TYR A 145 -26.26 -0.51 45.52
CA TYR A 145 -24.82 -0.78 45.30
C TYR A 145 -24.29 -1.62 46.41
N PHE A 146 -23.73 -2.77 46.08
CA PHE A 146 -23.14 -3.70 47.02
C PHE A 146 -21.65 -3.80 46.80
N ASN A 147 -20.89 -3.97 47.88
CA ASN A 147 -19.45 -4.25 47.82
C ASN A 147 -19.21 -5.73 47.49
N GLU A 148 -17.95 -6.13 47.40
CA GLU A 148 -17.53 -7.51 47.13
C GLU A 148 -18.11 -8.55 48.11
N ASN A 149 -18.35 -8.17 49.37
CA ASN A 149 -18.95 -9.01 50.38
C ASN A 149 -20.48 -9.08 50.32
N SER A 150 -21.10 -8.46 49.29
CA SER A 150 -22.55 -8.35 49.15
C SER A 150 -23.24 -7.48 50.21
N ASP A 151 -22.52 -6.60 50.92
CA ASP A 151 -23.12 -5.61 51.81
C ASP A 151 -23.59 -4.38 51.00
N GLU A 152 -24.78 -3.91 51.26
CA GLU A 152 -25.30 -2.70 50.62
C GLU A 152 -24.58 -1.47 51.17
N VAL A 153 -23.70 -0.84 50.36
CA VAL A 153 -22.93 0.36 50.79
C VAL A 153 -23.66 1.64 50.50
N THR A 154 -24.38 1.72 49.38
CA THR A 154 -25.18 2.89 48.98
C THR A 154 -26.26 2.51 47.98
N TYR A 155 -27.02 3.52 47.52
CA TYR A 155 -27.99 3.33 46.46
C TYR A 155 -28.17 4.57 45.64
N ARG A 156 -28.66 4.40 44.42
CA ARG A 156 -29.04 5.45 43.45
C ARG A 156 -30.56 5.42 43.26
N LYS A 157 -31.15 6.61 43.20
CA LYS A 157 -32.56 6.80 42.88
C LYS A 157 -32.69 7.19 41.42
N ARG A 158 -33.51 6.54 40.65
CA ARG A 158 -33.91 6.95 39.30
C ARG A 158 -35.37 7.36 39.30
N TYR A 159 -35.66 8.57 38.87
CA TYR A 159 -36.97 9.12 38.65
C TYR A 159 -37.29 9.20 37.15
N GLY A 160 -38.52 9.44 36.77
CA GLY A 160 -38.88 9.63 35.38
C GLY A 160 -38.13 10.81 34.75
N GLY A 161 -38.07 10.84 33.41
CA GLY A 161 -37.28 11.87 32.69
C GLY A 161 -35.78 11.69 32.84
N LYS A 162 -35.29 10.48 33.17
CA LYS A 162 -33.84 10.15 33.35
C LYS A 162 -33.14 10.99 34.42
N GLN A 163 -33.88 11.36 35.51
CA GLN A 163 -33.33 12.07 36.64
C GLN A 163 -32.74 11.07 37.67
N PHE A 164 -31.45 11.24 38.04
CA PHE A 164 -30.76 10.40 38.99
C PHE A 164 -30.33 11.19 40.24
N ARG A 165 -30.48 10.59 41.42
CA ARG A 165 -30.01 11.14 42.71
C ARG A 165 -29.37 10.05 43.55
N TRP A 166 -28.20 10.32 44.09
CA TRP A 166 -27.59 9.43 45.06
C TRP A 166 -28.25 9.55 46.44
N LYS A 167 -28.04 8.53 47.24
CA LYS A 167 -28.27 8.63 48.71
C LYS A 167 -27.50 9.82 49.27
N TYR A 168 -28.10 10.59 50.15
CA TYR A 168 -27.40 11.71 50.78
C TYR A 168 -26.19 11.21 51.54
N GLY A 169 -25.02 11.84 51.35
CA GLY A 169 -23.76 11.43 51.94
C GLY A 169 -23.04 10.26 51.27
N ALA A 170 -23.51 9.75 50.15
CA ALA A 170 -22.95 8.56 49.46
C ALA A 170 -21.51 8.72 48.90
N GLY A 171 -20.95 9.90 48.89
CA GLY A 171 -19.71 10.21 48.15
C GLY A 171 -18.55 9.22 48.26
N LYS A 172 -18.17 8.80 49.49
CA LYS A 172 -17.08 7.83 49.69
C LYS A 172 -17.50 6.37 49.48
N ASP A 173 -18.79 6.09 49.68
CA ASP A 173 -19.34 4.74 49.64
C ASP A 173 -19.73 4.28 48.21
N ILE A 174 -19.55 5.10 47.21
CA ILE A 174 -19.84 4.73 45.82
C ILE A 174 -18.74 3.79 45.30
N CYS A 175 -19.14 2.59 44.90
CA CYS A 175 -18.30 1.54 44.33
C CYS A 175 -18.68 1.26 42.89
N LEU A 176 -17.98 0.35 42.22
CA LEU A 176 -18.38 -0.13 40.88
C LEU A 176 -19.70 -0.89 40.94
N TYR A 177 -20.63 -0.65 40.03
CA TYR A 177 -21.88 -1.36 40.01
C TYR A 177 -21.66 -2.81 39.58
N GLY A 178 -21.91 -3.74 40.48
CA GLY A 178 -21.69 -5.16 40.23
C GLY A 178 -20.50 -5.77 41.00
N GLU A 179 -19.87 -5.08 41.96
CA GLU A 179 -18.77 -5.62 42.74
C GLU A 179 -19.15 -6.94 43.43
N TRP A 180 -20.40 -7.14 43.83
CA TRP A 180 -20.87 -8.43 44.42
C TRP A 180 -20.81 -9.62 43.47
N LYS A 181 -20.44 -9.40 42.20
CA LYS A 181 -20.24 -10.43 41.18
C LYS A 181 -18.75 -10.68 40.89
N LEU A 182 -17.84 -10.07 41.62
CA LEU A 182 -16.40 -10.13 41.38
C LEU A 182 -15.83 -11.55 41.43
N GLU A 183 -16.31 -12.41 42.28
CA GLU A 183 -15.90 -13.83 42.30
C GLU A 183 -16.16 -14.51 40.96
N LYS A 184 -17.34 -14.31 40.39
CA LYS A 184 -17.71 -14.86 39.09
C LYS A 184 -16.91 -14.21 37.95
N ILE A 185 -16.59 -12.92 38.06
CA ILE A 185 -15.79 -12.17 37.11
C ILE A 185 -14.32 -12.66 37.14
N ARG A 186 -13.74 -12.86 38.32
CA ARG A 186 -12.39 -13.40 38.47
C ARG A 186 -12.27 -14.82 37.92
N ASN A 187 -13.29 -15.66 38.13
CA ASN A 187 -13.33 -17.00 37.53
C ASN A 187 -13.41 -16.96 35.98
N ALA A 188 -13.99 -15.91 35.40
CA ALA A 188 -14.02 -15.72 33.95
C ALA A 188 -12.71 -15.15 33.39
N GLY A 189 -11.81 -14.59 34.23
CA GLY A 189 -10.51 -14.01 33.84
C GLY A 189 -10.60 -12.69 33.10
N TYR A 190 -11.78 -12.12 32.89
CA TYR A 190 -11.97 -10.83 32.22
C TYR A 190 -13.17 -10.05 32.76
N VAL A 191 -13.15 -8.75 32.55
CA VAL A 191 -14.26 -7.86 32.88
C VAL A 191 -14.52 -6.87 31.75
N VAL A 192 -15.79 -6.60 31.47
CA VAL A 192 -16.21 -5.51 30.60
C VAL A 192 -16.61 -4.32 31.45
N LEU A 193 -16.00 -3.15 31.23
CA LEU A 193 -16.42 -1.90 31.87
C LEU A 193 -17.37 -1.15 30.95
N VAL A 194 -18.53 -0.80 31.48
CA VAL A 194 -19.59 -0.04 30.76
C VAL A 194 -20.00 1.19 31.57
N GLU A 195 -20.64 2.17 30.90
CA GLU A 195 -21.18 3.35 31.57
C GLU A 195 -22.56 3.07 32.17
N GLY A 196 -22.60 3.01 33.51
CA GLY A 196 -23.86 2.94 34.25
C GLY A 196 -24.45 1.55 34.48
N GLU A 197 -25.64 1.56 35.06
CA GLU A 197 -26.29 0.38 35.59
C GLU A 197 -27.04 -0.42 34.52
N SER A 198 -27.69 0.27 33.58
CA SER A 198 -28.53 -0.40 32.56
C SER A 198 -27.77 -1.33 31.64
N ASP A 199 -26.57 -0.88 31.25
CA ASP A 199 -25.70 -1.67 30.38
C ASP A 199 -25.15 -2.89 31.13
N SER A 200 -24.76 -2.70 32.39
CA SER A 200 -24.31 -3.81 33.23
C SER A 200 -25.39 -4.88 33.37
N GLN A 201 -26.64 -4.46 33.60
CA GLN A 201 -27.78 -5.39 33.75
C GLN A 201 -28.07 -6.13 32.44
N SER A 202 -28.06 -5.46 31.31
CA SER A 202 -28.25 -6.09 30.01
C SER A 202 -27.13 -7.09 29.70
N MET A 203 -25.86 -6.74 30.01
CA MET A 203 -24.72 -7.61 29.86
C MET A 203 -24.79 -8.84 30.76
N TRP A 204 -25.22 -8.68 32.03
CA TRP A 204 -25.40 -9.82 32.96
C TRP A 204 -26.48 -10.76 32.48
N TYR A 205 -27.60 -10.21 31.95
CA TYR A 205 -28.66 -11.02 31.38
C TYR A 205 -28.19 -11.83 30.17
N MET A 206 -27.29 -11.27 29.37
CA MET A 206 -26.63 -11.94 28.26
C MET A 206 -25.44 -12.85 28.72
N GLY A 207 -25.16 -12.96 29.99
CA GLY A 207 -24.11 -13.84 30.53
C GLY A 207 -22.69 -13.36 30.31
N ILE A 208 -22.48 -12.03 30.23
CA ILE A 208 -21.19 -11.39 30.03
C ILE A 208 -20.69 -10.77 31.34
N SER A 209 -19.43 -11.04 31.69
CA SER A 209 -18.77 -10.53 32.90
C SER A 209 -18.57 -9.03 32.82
N THR A 210 -19.30 -8.24 33.61
CA THR A 210 -19.37 -6.78 33.44
C THR A 210 -19.44 -6.07 34.80
N LEU A 211 -18.78 -4.91 34.86
CA LEU A 211 -18.93 -3.94 35.95
C LEU A 211 -19.34 -2.58 35.34
N GLY A 212 -20.24 -1.88 36.02
CA GLY A 212 -20.68 -0.55 35.64
C GLY A 212 -19.95 0.54 36.39
N VAL A 213 -19.39 1.51 35.65
CA VAL A 213 -18.91 2.74 36.24
C VAL A 213 -20.11 3.70 36.37
N PRO A 214 -20.39 4.26 37.54
CA PRO A 214 -21.63 4.99 37.78
C PRO A 214 -21.68 6.41 37.14
N GLY A 215 -21.15 6.54 35.95
CA GLY A 215 -21.13 7.72 35.09
C GLY A 215 -19.78 7.97 34.43
N ALA A 216 -19.78 8.59 33.26
CA ALA A 216 -18.61 8.76 32.38
C ALA A 216 -17.35 9.35 33.07
N SER A 217 -17.52 10.17 34.10
CA SER A 217 -16.42 10.85 34.80
C SER A 217 -16.12 10.31 36.20
N MET A 218 -16.78 9.20 36.61
CA MET A 218 -16.78 8.75 38.02
C MET A 218 -15.72 7.69 38.32
N MET A 219 -14.97 7.19 37.34
CA MET A 219 -13.90 6.20 37.60
C MET A 219 -12.86 6.72 38.56
N ARG A 220 -12.50 5.91 39.54
CA ARG A 220 -11.52 6.24 40.60
C ARG A 220 -10.30 5.34 40.52
N LYS A 221 -9.11 5.89 40.87
CA LYS A 221 -7.85 5.14 40.87
C LYS A 221 -7.84 3.95 41.84
N GLU A 222 -8.58 4.08 42.96
CA GLU A 222 -8.68 3.04 43.96
C GLU A 222 -9.36 1.77 43.39
N TRP A 223 -10.23 1.90 42.44
CA TRP A 223 -10.93 0.77 41.77
C TRP A 223 -10.01 -0.06 40.86
N ALA A 224 -8.84 0.46 40.52
CA ALA A 224 -7.86 -0.31 39.76
C ALA A 224 -7.40 -1.57 40.50
N THR A 225 -7.32 -1.49 41.85
CA THR A 225 -6.96 -2.64 42.70
C THR A 225 -8.00 -3.77 42.60
N THR A 226 -9.28 -3.43 42.49
CA THR A 226 -10.39 -4.39 42.33
C THR A 226 -10.31 -5.15 40.99
N LEU A 227 -9.66 -4.54 39.99
CA LEU A 227 -9.57 -5.05 38.60
C LEU A 227 -8.23 -5.78 38.33
N GLN A 228 -7.28 -5.83 39.28
CA GLN A 228 -6.01 -6.53 39.09
C GLN A 228 -6.22 -7.98 38.68
N ASP A 229 -5.31 -8.52 37.89
CA ASP A 229 -5.33 -9.89 37.37
C ASP A 229 -6.47 -10.20 36.33
N LEU A 230 -7.22 -9.18 35.91
CA LEU A 230 -8.26 -9.30 34.92
C LEU A 230 -7.86 -8.68 33.58
N LYS A 231 -8.33 -9.26 32.48
CA LYS A 231 -8.33 -8.54 31.21
C LYS A 231 -9.50 -7.55 31.21
N VAL A 232 -9.21 -6.27 31.00
CA VAL A 232 -10.21 -5.20 31.06
C VAL A 232 -10.63 -4.79 29.64
N TYR A 233 -11.92 -4.91 29.34
CA TYR A 233 -12.51 -4.50 28.08
C TYR A 233 -13.40 -3.27 28.30
N ILE A 234 -13.03 -2.11 27.77
CA ILE A 234 -13.75 -0.85 27.94
C ILE A 234 -14.70 -0.65 26.77
N HIS A 235 -16.00 -0.58 27.03
CA HIS A 235 -17.00 -0.19 26.03
C HIS A 235 -16.94 1.32 25.80
N VAL A 236 -16.80 1.73 24.54
CA VAL A 236 -16.76 3.15 24.14
C VAL A 236 -17.97 3.49 23.30
N GLU A 237 -18.87 4.33 23.85
CA GLU A 237 -19.99 4.85 23.10
C GLU A 237 -19.53 5.71 21.92
N PRO A 238 -20.26 5.76 20.79
CA PRO A 238 -19.84 6.50 19.59
C PRO A 238 -20.13 8.02 19.70
N ASP A 239 -19.88 8.61 20.86
CA ASP A 239 -20.06 10.04 21.13
C ASP A 239 -18.95 10.60 22.03
N LYS A 240 -18.98 11.93 22.29
CA LYS A 240 -18.01 12.59 23.20
C LYS A 240 -18.03 12.04 24.63
N GLY A 241 -19.16 11.49 25.06
CA GLY A 241 -19.30 10.85 26.38
C GLY A 241 -18.41 9.61 26.46
N GLY A 242 -18.46 8.77 25.41
CA GLY A 242 -17.63 7.55 25.32
C GLY A 242 -16.13 7.86 25.31
N GLU A 243 -15.68 8.91 24.62
CA GLU A 243 -14.28 9.33 24.65
C GLU A 243 -13.87 9.81 26.06
N THR A 244 -14.72 10.60 26.72
CA THR A 244 -14.51 11.05 28.10
C THR A 244 -14.43 9.86 29.06
N PHE A 245 -15.30 8.88 28.87
CA PHE A 245 -15.33 7.64 29.66
C PHE A 245 -14.02 6.86 29.47
N LEU A 246 -13.60 6.61 28.24
CA LEU A 246 -12.36 5.92 27.92
C LEU A 246 -11.17 6.61 28.61
N HIS A 247 -11.04 7.93 28.44
CA HIS A 247 -9.95 8.71 29.03
C HIS A 247 -9.95 8.62 30.56
N LYS A 248 -11.11 8.73 31.21
CA LYS A 248 -11.21 8.65 32.67
C LYS A 248 -10.88 7.27 33.21
N VAL A 249 -11.32 6.21 32.50
CA VAL A 249 -11.03 4.84 32.91
C VAL A 249 -9.53 4.54 32.73
N THR A 250 -8.92 4.85 31.60
CA THR A 250 -7.49 4.60 31.35
C THR A 250 -6.59 5.40 32.31
N THR A 251 -6.91 6.68 32.57
CA THR A 251 -6.21 7.51 33.55
C THR A 251 -6.29 6.90 34.97
N ALA A 252 -7.49 6.48 35.39
CA ALA A 252 -7.68 5.90 36.71
C ALA A 252 -6.96 4.55 36.87
N LEU A 253 -6.93 3.72 35.84
CA LEU A 253 -6.18 2.46 35.84
C LEU A 253 -4.67 2.71 35.93
N ARG A 254 -4.12 3.65 35.18
CA ARG A 254 -2.71 4.04 35.24
C ARG A 254 -2.34 4.59 36.62
N ASP A 255 -3.09 5.57 37.12
CA ASP A 255 -2.83 6.21 38.40
C ASP A 255 -2.98 5.22 39.59
N GLY A 256 -3.83 4.20 39.42
CA GLY A 256 -4.00 3.09 40.36
C GLY A 256 -3.02 1.94 40.15
N LYS A 257 -2.01 2.09 39.25
CA LYS A 257 -0.96 1.09 38.97
C LYS A 257 -1.52 -0.27 38.58
N PHE A 258 -2.50 -0.29 37.68
CA PHE A 258 -3.05 -1.52 37.11
C PHE A 258 -2.01 -2.22 36.23
N ILE A 259 -1.80 -3.53 36.44
CA ILE A 259 -0.84 -4.36 35.71
C ILE A 259 -1.62 -5.42 34.92
N GLY A 260 -2.36 -5.02 33.91
CA GLY A 260 -3.16 -5.95 33.13
C GLY A 260 -3.32 -5.50 31.68
N GLN A 261 -3.91 -6.37 30.87
CA GLN A 261 -4.23 -6.03 29.50
C GLN A 261 -5.53 -5.23 29.43
N VAL A 262 -5.53 -4.11 28.72
CA VAL A 262 -6.68 -3.25 28.53
C VAL A 262 -7.04 -3.18 27.06
N TYR A 263 -8.33 -3.31 26.76
CA TYR A 263 -8.85 -3.29 25.39
C TYR A 263 -10.02 -2.33 25.29
N LYS A 264 -10.21 -1.72 24.11
CA LYS A 264 -11.43 -0.93 23.79
C LYS A 264 -12.25 -1.60 22.70
N TRP A 265 -13.57 -1.47 22.81
CA TRP A 265 -14.52 -1.96 21.82
C TRP A 265 -15.76 -1.08 21.77
N SER A 266 -16.62 -1.21 20.75
CA SER A 266 -17.81 -0.38 20.58
C SER A 266 -18.94 -1.15 19.90
N CYS A 267 -20.18 -0.77 20.19
CA CYS A 267 -21.40 -1.26 19.55
C CYS A 267 -21.71 -0.58 18.21
N LYS A 268 -20.89 0.36 17.75
CA LYS A 268 -21.10 1.17 16.54
C LYS A 268 -21.36 0.32 15.29
N ASN A 269 -20.64 -0.77 15.12
CA ASN A 269 -20.75 -1.66 13.96
C ASN A 269 -22.11 -2.38 13.88
N PHE A 270 -22.88 -2.40 14.97
CA PHE A 270 -24.24 -2.99 15.02
C PHE A 270 -25.33 -1.92 14.86
N GLY A 271 -24.94 -0.65 14.65
CA GLY A 271 -25.87 0.48 14.62
C GLY A 271 -26.57 0.71 15.97
N CYS A 272 -25.84 0.45 17.08
CA CYS A 272 -26.29 0.62 18.46
C CYS A 272 -25.30 1.56 19.18
N LYS A 273 -25.84 2.32 20.15
CA LYS A 273 -25.02 3.21 20.98
C LYS A 273 -24.32 2.46 22.10
N ASP A 274 -25.03 1.60 22.78
CA ASP A 274 -24.63 0.91 23.99
C ASP A 274 -25.08 -0.57 24.03
N PRO A 275 -24.58 -1.39 24.97
CA PRO A 275 -24.97 -2.80 25.10
C PRO A 275 -26.45 -3.03 25.41
N SER A 276 -27.11 -2.09 26.08
CA SER A 276 -28.54 -2.15 26.34
C SER A 276 -29.35 -2.03 25.05
N ASP A 277 -28.93 -1.14 24.13
CA ASP A 277 -29.48 -1.01 22.79
C ASP A 277 -29.32 -2.29 21.97
N VAL A 278 -28.15 -2.95 22.04
CA VAL A 278 -27.91 -4.24 21.37
C VAL A 278 -28.89 -5.30 21.85
N TYR A 279 -29.10 -5.40 23.18
CA TYR A 279 -30.06 -6.33 23.74
C TYR A 279 -31.49 -6.01 23.29
N ILE A 280 -31.91 -4.75 23.33
CA ILE A 280 -33.24 -4.32 22.92
C ILE A 280 -33.51 -4.64 21.44
N LYS A 281 -32.48 -4.48 20.58
CA LYS A 281 -32.60 -4.65 19.12
C LYS A 281 -32.54 -6.10 18.68
N TYR A 282 -31.65 -6.90 19.26
CA TYR A 282 -31.32 -8.25 18.78
C TYR A 282 -31.72 -9.36 19.73
N GLY A 283 -32.19 -9.05 20.96
CA GLY A 283 -32.54 -10.03 21.97
C GLY A 283 -31.33 -10.67 22.66
N LYS A 284 -31.58 -11.73 23.44
CA LYS A 284 -30.54 -12.33 24.29
C LYS A 284 -29.48 -13.11 23.49
N GLU A 285 -29.93 -14.02 22.63
CA GLU A 285 -29.01 -14.94 21.93
C GLU A 285 -28.14 -14.23 20.87
N GLU A 286 -28.78 -13.59 19.91
CA GLU A 286 -28.09 -12.85 18.86
C GLU A 286 -27.28 -11.68 19.43
N GLY A 287 -27.85 -10.94 20.41
CA GLY A 287 -27.13 -9.86 21.09
C GLY A 287 -25.87 -10.35 21.79
N THR A 288 -25.93 -11.52 22.46
CA THR A 288 -24.76 -12.15 23.10
C THR A 288 -23.67 -12.47 22.07
N GLN A 289 -24.04 -13.07 20.93
CA GLN A 289 -23.06 -13.41 19.88
C GLN A 289 -22.37 -12.16 19.31
N LYS A 290 -23.15 -11.11 19.02
CA LYS A 290 -22.62 -9.84 18.51
C LYS A 290 -21.64 -9.18 19.50
N ILE A 291 -22.01 -9.10 20.77
CA ILE A 291 -21.14 -8.50 21.80
C ILE A 291 -19.88 -9.34 22.00
N ARG A 292 -19.98 -10.67 22.07
CA ARG A 292 -18.82 -11.55 22.18
C ARG A 292 -17.87 -11.40 21.00
N SER A 293 -18.41 -11.31 19.78
CA SER A 293 -17.60 -11.05 18.57
C SER A 293 -16.91 -9.68 18.66
N ALA A 294 -17.58 -8.64 19.14
CA ALA A 294 -16.97 -7.32 19.30
C ALA A 294 -15.86 -7.32 20.37
N ILE A 295 -16.07 -8.04 21.46
CA ILE A 295 -15.04 -8.20 22.53
C ILE A 295 -13.83 -8.99 22.01
N SER A 296 -14.04 -10.05 21.20
CA SER A 296 -12.96 -10.82 20.60
C SER A 296 -12.12 -10.00 19.61
N ASN A 297 -12.73 -9.02 18.95
CA ASN A 297 -12.08 -8.10 18.02
C ASN A 297 -11.68 -6.76 18.70
N ALA A 298 -11.63 -6.70 20.02
CA ALA A 298 -11.33 -5.48 20.75
C ALA A 298 -9.87 -5.05 20.53
N GLN A 299 -9.65 -3.75 20.41
CA GLN A 299 -8.34 -3.16 20.20
C GLN A 299 -7.59 -3.02 21.55
N ALA A 300 -6.37 -3.53 21.64
CA ALA A 300 -5.53 -3.33 22.81
C ALA A 300 -5.17 -1.84 23.00
N ILE A 301 -5.09 -1.41 24.25
CA ILE A 301 -4.72 -0.05 24.66
C ILE A 301 -3.51 -0.14 25.60
N ASP A 302 -2.51 0.69 25.35
CA ASP A 302 -1.46 0.97 26.30
C ASP A 302 -1.94 2.07 27.27
N ILE A 303 -2.12 1.75 28.54
CA ILE A 303 -2.59 2.71 29.56
C ILE A 303 -1.46 3.58 30.11
N ASP A 304 -0.21 3.20 29.91
CA ASP A 304 0.96 3.99 30.32
C ASP A 304 1.24 5.12 29.31
N GLU A 305 0.67 5.05 28.12
CA GLU A 305 0.69 6.13 27.14
C GLU A 305 -0.18 7.29 27.67
N GLU A 306 0.45 8.41 28.00
CA GLU A 306 -0.23 9.61 28.47
C GLU A 306 -1.22 10.07 27.39
N SER A 307 -2.53 10.01 27.66
CA SER A 307 -3.53 10.45 26.71
C SER A 307 -3.50 11.96 26.59
N ILE A 308 -2.86 12.47 25.54
CA ILE A 308 -2.83 13.89 25.24
C ILE A 308 -4.19 14.26 24.64
N PRO A 309 -4.88 15.29 25.18
CA PRO A 309 -6.16 15.73 24.63
C PRO A 309 -6.03 16.08 23.17
N GLU A 310 -7.02 15.70 22.36
CA GLU A 310 -7.13 16.14 20.98
C GLU A 310 -7.19 17.66 20.92
N ALA A 311 -6.21 18.30 20.29
CA ALA A 311 -6.17 19.76 20.14
C ALA A 311 -7.12 20.23 19.02
N LEU A 312 -7.22 19.41 17.95
CA LEU A 312 -8.07 19.68 16.80
C LEU A 312 -8.92 18.45 16.44
N PRO A 313 -10.21 18.61 16.11
CA PRO A 313 -11.07 17.48 15.77
C PRO A 313 -10.49 16.63 14.63
N GLY A 314 -10.35 15.31 14.90
CA GLY A 314 -9.86 14.33 13.94
C GLY A 314 -8.38 14.46 13.60
N GLU A 315 -7.56 15.06 14.45
CA GLU A 315 -6.12 15.14 14.22
C GLU A 315 -5.49 13.73 14.23
N PRO A 316 -4.51 13.49 13.33
CA PRO A 316 -3.92 12.17 13.19
C PRO A 316 -3.09 11.69 14.39
N VAL A 317 -2.57 12.62 15.17
CA VAL A 317 -1.74 12.37 16.37
C VAL A 317 -1.96 13.51 17.35
N ASN A 318 -2.28 13.18 18.59
CA ASN A 318 -2.41 14.19 19.65
C ASN A 318 -1.03 14.59 20.15
N LEU A 319 -0.67 15.86 20.00
CA LEU A 319 0.64 16.37 20.35
C LEU A 319 0.55 17.40 21.48
N ARG A 320 1.57 17.44 22.35
CA ARG A 320 1.74 18.51 23.33
C ARG A 320 2.02 19.80 22.61
N GLN A 321 1.35 20.87 23.02
CA GLN A 321 1.55 22.19 22.42
C GLN A 321 2.85 22.79 22.95
N PRO A 322 3.77 23.24 22.08
CA PRO A 322 5.02 23.84 22.51
C PRO A 322 4.81 25.17 23.24
N GLU A 323 5.63 25.47 24.21
CA GLU A 323 5.58 26.71 24.94
C GLU A 323 5.74 27.92 24.00
N GLY A 324 4.91 28.95 24.20
CA GLY A 324 4.90 30.16 23.38
C GLY A 324 4.23 30.02 22.02
N TRP A 325 3.62 28.87 21.72
CA TRP A 325 2.91 28.62 20.48
C TRP A 325 1.47 28.15 20.73
N ILE A 326 0.59 28.46 19.80
CA ILE A 326 -0.79 27.97 19.78
C ILE A 326 -1.06 27.42 18.38
N TYR A 327 -1.56 26.19 18.26
CA TYR A 327 -2.19 25.71 17.05
C TYR A 327 -3.66 25.36 17.31
N SER A 328 -4.52 25.75 16.40
CA SER A 328 -5.96 25.62 16.50
C SER A 328 -6.57 25.51 15.10
N ASP A 329 -7.88 25.39 14.98
CA ASP A 329 -8.59 25.46 13.69
C ASP A 329 -8.29 26.77 12.92
N LYS A 330 -7.86 27.83 13.60
CA LYS A 330 -7.44 29.10 13.00
C LYS A 330 -6.00 29.09 12.48
N GLY A 331 -5.28 27.99 12.65
CA GLY A 331 -3.90 27.82 12.24
C GLY A 331 -2.89 27.89 13.37
N ILE A 332 -1.68 28.32 13.06
CA ILE A 332 -0.54 28.42 13.96
C ILE A 332 -0.34 29.89 14.36
N SER A 333 -0.24 30.16 15.66
CA SER A 333 0.04 31.48 16.21
C SER A 333 1.23 31.41 17.17
N LYS A 334 2.02 32.49 17.23
CA LYS A 334 3.07 32.67 18.23
C LYS A 334 2.58 33.69 19.27
N ILE A 335 2.81 33.40 20.55
CA ILE A 335 2.52 34.38 21.63
C ILE A 335 3.60 35.47 21.59
N ASP A 336 3.19 36.70 21.46
CA ASP A 336 4.07 37.88 21.57
C ASP A 336 4.54 38.02 23.03
N GLU A 337 5.83 37.93 23.28
CA GLU A 337 6.42 37.96 24.64
C GLU A 337 6.20 39.27 25.38
N LYS A 338 5.90 40.38 24.69
CA LYS A 338 5.67 41.69 25.30
C LYS A 338 4.20 41.98 25.54
N LYS A 339 3.33 41.47 24.63
CA LYS A 339 1.89 41.79 24.66
C LYS A 339 1.06 40.63 25.19
N PHE A 340 1.63 39.43 25.33
CA PHE A 340 0.95 38.20 25.71
C PHE A 340 -0.27 37.88 24.81
N THR A 341 -0.26 38.37 23.56
CA THR A 341 -1.32 38.14 22.59
C THR A 341 -0.84 37.21 21.48
N PRO A 342 -1.70 36.27 20.96
CA PRO A 342 -1.35 35.42 19.86
C PRO A 342 -1.26 36.21 18.55
N VAL A 343 -0.16 36.06 17.82
CA VAL A 343 0.05 36.62 16.48
C VAL A 343 0.01 35.45 15.50
N THR A 344 -0.93 35.50 14.56
CA THR A 344 -1.08 34.45 13.54
C THR A 344 0.16 34.38 12.65
N VAL A 345 0.76 33.20 12.59
CA VAL A 345 1.92 32.87 11.74
C VAL A 345 1.47 32.17 10.45
N CYS A 346 0.59 31.20 10.56
CA CYS A 346 0.08 30.43 9.43
C CYS A 346 -1.39 30.10 9.67
N ARG A 347 -2.25 30.32 8.69
CA ARG A 347 -3.69 30.05 8.83
C ARG A 347 -4.05 28.58 8.65
N THR A 348 -3.13 27.78 8.18
CA THR A 348 -3.31 26.32 8.06
C THR A 348 -2.68 25.64 9.27
N PRO A 349 -3.42 24.83 10.05
CA PRO A 349 -2.84 23.97 11.06
C PRO A 349 -1.93 22.93 10.42
N ILE A 350 -0.69 22.81 10.90
CA ILE A 350 0.33 21.89 10.40
C ILE A 350 0.95 21.19 11.60
N ILE A 351 0.99 19.85 11.59
CA ILE A 351 1.60 19.04 12.63
C ILE A 351 2.54 17.98 12.02
N LEU A 352 3.41 17.42 12.86
CA LEU A 352 4.30 16.31 12.52
C LEU A 352 3.65 15.02 13.03
N THR A 353 3.52 14.01 12.17
CA THR A 353 2.82 12.76 12.53
C THR A 353 3.75 11.57 12.68
N ARG A 354 4.83 11.50 11.89
CA ARG A 354 5.82 10.41 11.95
C ARG A 354 7.20 10.89 11.53
N ARG A 355 8.22 10.26 12.10
CA ARG A 355 9.61 10.30 11.60
C ARG A 355 9.85 9.03 10.84
N LEU A 356 10.23 9.15 9.57
CA LEU A 356 10.39 8.03 8.66
C LEU A 356 11.87 7.86 8.34
N ARG A 357 12.40 6.66 8.51
CA ARG A 357 13.73 6.29 8.05
C ARG A 357 13.61 5.61 6.69
N SER A 358 14.19 6.19 5.66
CA SER A 358 14.28 5.54 4.35
C SER A 358 15.14 4.29 4.43
N MET A 359 14.59 3.16 4.04
CA MET A 359 15.31 1.87 4.02
C MET A 359 16.36 1.82 2.92
N GLU A 360 16.18 2.60 1.84
CA GLU A 360 17.11 2.66 0.71
C GLU A 360 18.32 3.54 0.98
N THR A 361 18.11 4.70 1.63
CA THR A 361 19.17 5.71 1.81
C THR A 361 19.62 5.90 3.26
N GLY A 362 18.84 5.40 4.22
CA GLY A 362 19.04 5.65 5.66
C GLY A 362 18.71 7.09 6.09
N GLU A 363 18.28 7.96 5.17
CA GLU A 363 17.90 9.33 5.47
C GLU A 363 16.60 9.42 6.25
N GLU A 364 16.48 10.43 7.11
CA GLU A 364 15.25 10.71 7.84
C GLU A 364 14.33 11.63 7.03
N LYS A 365 13.08 11.23 6.90
CA LYS A 365 11.99 12.01 6.32
C LYS A 365 10.92 12.29 7.37
N MET A 366 10.12 13.32 7.13
CA MET A 366 9.02 13.71 8.03
C MET A 366 7.68 13.54 7.32
N GLU A 367 6.74 12.87 7.97
CA GLU A 367 5.34 12.91 7.59
C GLU A 367 4.70 14.10 8.29
N VAL A 368 4.17 15.01 7.49
CA VAL A 368 3.50 16.23 7.92
C VAL A 368 2.02 16.10 7.63
N ALA A 369 1.17 16.42 8.58
CA ALA A 369 -0.26 16.55 8.36
C ALA A 369 -0.69 18.02 8.46
N PHE A 370 -1.61 18.44 7.60
CA PHE A 370 -2.18 19.78 7.61
C PHE A 370 -3.68 19.70 7.31
N LYS A 371 -4.44 20.60 7.94
CA LYS A 371 -5.91 20.63 7.80
C LYS A 371 -6.33 21.68 6.78
N ARG A 372 -7.02 21.24 5.72
CA ARG A 372 -7.60 22.10 4.72
C ARG A 372 -9.03 21.66 4.39
N ASP A 373 -9.93 22.63 4.25
CA ASP A 373 -11.34 22.39 3.92
C ASP A 373 -12.01 21.34 4.85
N GLY A 374 -11.65 21.39 6.15
CA GLY A 374 -12.14 20.48 7.17
C GLY A 374 -11.48 19.09 7.21
N THR A 375 -10.61 18.78 6.25
CA THR A 375 -9.98 17.45 6.10
C THR A 375 -8.47 17.49 6.36
N TRP A 376 -7.94 16.46 7.03
CA TRP A 376 -6.51 16.30 7.22
C TRP A 376 -5.86 15.64 6.00
N HIS A 377 -4.87 16.30 5.45
CA HIS A 377 -4.02 15.82 4.37
C HIS A 377 -2.64 15.48 4.91
N LYS A 378 -2.00 14.45 4.36
CA LYS A 378 -0.66 14.02 4.75
C LYS A 378 0.31 14.12 3.58
N ALA A 379 1.55 14.48 3.87
CA ALA A 379 2.64 14.50 2.89
C ALA A 379 3.96 14.12 3.55
N ILE A 380 4.83 13.46 2.80
CA ILE A 380 6.14 13.02 3.27
C ILE A 380 7.20 13.78 2.50
N TYR A 381 8.14 14.37 3.22
CA TYR A 381 9.25 15.10 2.64
C TYR A 381 10.55 14.83 3.39
N PRO A 382 11.72 14.97 2.72
CA PRO A 382 13.02 14.96 3.41
C PRO A 382 13.05 15.97 4.56
N ARG A 383 13.70 15.62 5.65
CA ARG A 383 13.85 16.49 6.80
C ARG A 383 14.44 17.87 6.41
N SER A 384 15.41 17.89 5.49
CA SER A 384 15.97 19.12 4.95
C SER A 384 14.96 20.02 4.23
N THR A 385 13.88 19.48 3.71
CA THR A 385 12.79 20.25 3.08
C THR A 385 11.91 20.90 4.15
N ILE A 386 11.46 20.11 5.15
CA ILE A 386 10.51 20.59 6.17
C ILE A 386 11.16 21.58 7.14
N PHE A 387 12.43 21.39 7.51
CA PHE A 387 13.12 22.22 8.50
C PHE A 387 13.98 23.34 7.89
N THR A 388 13.73 23.70 6.64
CA THR A 388 14.33 24.89 6.02
C THR A 388 13.27 25.84 5.50
N ALA A 389 13.49 27.16 5.67
CA ALA A 389 12.53 28.18 5.25
C ALA A 389 12.25 28.15 3.72
N ARG A 390 13.25 27.79 2.91
CA ARG A 390 13.08 27.66 1.48
C ARG A 390 12.34 26.37 1.11
N GLY A 391 12.64 25.28 1.81
CA GLY A 391 12.07 23.95 1.50
C GLY A 391 10.61 23.83 1.89
N ILE A 392 10.23 24.35 3.06
CA ILE A 392 8.86 24.18 3.60
C ILE A 392 7.78 24.83 2.72
N THR A 393 8.15 25.78 1.86
CA THR A 393 7.22 26.41 0.92
C THR A 393 6.61 25.43 -0.08
N VAL A 394 7.18 24.22 -0.25
CA VAL A 394 6.59 23.13 -1.05
C VAL A 394 5.19 22.75 -0.57
N LEU A 395 4.87 22.97 0.70
CA LEU A 395 3.55 22.71 1.23
C LEU A 395 2.49 23.64 0.64
N SER A 396 2.87 24.80 0.06
CA SER A 396 1.95 25.69 -0.64
C SER A 396 1.33 25.05 -1.89
N ASP A 397 2.08 24.18 -2.59
CA ASP A 397 1.60 23.45 -3.76
C ASP A 397 0.46 22.48 -3.40
N LEU A 398 0.40 22.08 -2.12
CA LEU A 398 -0.64 21.21 -1.56
C LEU A 398 -1.79 22.02 -0.90
N GLY A 399 -1.73 23.35 -0.97
CA GLY A 399 -2.77 24.24 -0.44
C GLY A 399 -2.55 24.73 0.98
N CYS A 400 -1.39 24.51 1.61
CA CYS A 400 -1.05 25.16 2.88
C CYS A 400 -0.78 26.65 2.68
N THR A 401 -1.13 27.46 3.67
CA THR A 401 -0.86 28.92 3.66
C THR A 401 0.56 29.24 4.14
N VAL A 402 1.54 28.41 3.73
CA VAL A 402 2.95 28.66 3.95
C VAL A 402 3.46 29.48 2.77
N THR A 403 4.14 30.60 3.08
CA THR A 403 4.71 31.53 2.10
C THR A 403 6.17 31.80 2.44
N SER A 404 6.93 32.45 1.53
CA SER A 404 8.30 32.87 1.81
C SER A 404 8.42 33.80 3.04
N GLU A 405 7.36 34.54 3.38
CA GLU A 405 7.35 35.47 4.49
C GLU A 405 7.19 34.77 5.85
N ASN A 406 6.29 33.76 5.94
CA ASN A 406 6.00 33.09 7.19
C ASN A 406 6.79 31.79 7.39
N ALA A 407 7.43 31.26 6.34
CA ALA A 407 8.14 29.98 6.35
C ALA A 407 9.14 29.84 7.51
N LYS A 408 9.89 30.89 7.81
CA LYS A 408 10.87 30.89 8.92
C LYS A 408 10.21 30.66 10.29
N GLN A 409 9.02 31.21 10.49
CA GLN A 409 8.28 31.05 11.76
C GLN A 409 7.61 29.67 11.82
N VAL A 410 7.07 29.18 10.69
CA VAL A 410 6.51 27.82 10.61
C VAL A 410 7.58 26.78 10.90
N VAL A 411 8.80 26.91 10.35
CA VAL A 411 9.94 26.02 10.68
C VAL A 411 10.27 26.07 12.16
N LYS A 412 10.29 27.26 12.79
CA LYS A 412 10.52 27.37 14.25
C LYS A 412 9.45 26.68 15.06
N PHE A 413 8.19 26.82 14.66
CA PHE A 413 7.08 26.09 15.29
C PHE A 413 7.25 24.60 15.19
N LEU A 414 7.50 24.07 13.99
CA LEU A 414 7.67 22.62 13.78
C LEU A 414 8.87 22.06 14.52
N SER A 415 9.97 22.84 14.63
CA SER A 415 11.13 22.42 15.42
C SER A 415 10.82 22.37 16.92
N ALA A 416 10.05 23.33 17.44
CA ALA A 416 9.61 23.32 18.83
C ALA A 416 8.60 22.16 19.06
N LEU A 417 7.68 21.93 18.14
CA LEU A 417 6.71 20.84 18.19
C LEU A 417 7.38 19.48 18.22
N GLU A 418 8.42 19.27 17.39
CA GLU A 418 9.18 18.04 17.39
C GLU A 418 9.93 17.82 18.70
N ALA A 419 10.59 18.86 19.22
CA ALA A 419 11.37 18.77 20.43
C ALA A 419 10.49 18.41 21.65
N GLU A 420 9.30 18.97 21.75
CA GLU A 420 8.33 18.72 22.81
C GLU A 420 7.71 17.33 22.72
N ASN A 421 7.64 16.74 21.50
CA ASN A 421 6.90 15.51 21.22
C ASN A 421 7.77 14.39 20.64
N ILE A 422 9.07 14.39 20.91
CA ILE A 422 9.98 13.41 20.34
C ILE A 422 9.68 11.97 20.75
N ASP A 423 9.07 11.80 21.91
CA ASP A 423 8.60 10.55 22.49
C ASP A 423 7.27 10.07 21.90
N ILE A 424 6.43 10.99 21.40
CA ILE A 424 5.10 10.73 20.86
C ILE A 424 5.16 10.50 19.34
N ILE A 425 5.95 11.30 18.63
CA ILE A 425 6.10 11.19 17.17
C ILE A 425 6.76 9.87 16.84
N ARG A 426 5.96 8.91 16.40
CA ARG A 426 6.41 7.53 16.11
C ARG A 426 7.51 7.50 15.06
N LYS A 427 8.49 6.65 15.28
CA LYS A 427 9.44 6.26 14.24
C LYS A 427 8.85 5.11 13.43
N ALA A 428 9.01 5.15 12.11
CA ALA A 428 8.68 4.06 11.23
C ALA A 428 9.72 3.96 10.12
N ASP A 429 9.86 2.81 9.52
CA ASP A 429 10.62 2.65 8.30
C ASP A 429 9.77 3.10 7.10
N SER A 430 10.42 3.61 6.06
CA SER A 430 9.75 3.93 4.80
C SER A 430 10.53 3.37 3.62
N THR A 431 9.81 3.00 2.57
CA THR A 431 10.37 2.53 1.31
C THR A 431 9.69 3.23 0.14
N SER A 432 10.45 3.43 -0.95
CA SER A 432 9.93 3.98 -2.21
C SER A 432 9.59 2.89 -3.23
N THR A 433 9.79 1.63 -2.90
CA THR A 433 9.60 0.48 -3.79
C THR A 433 8.78 -0.63 -3.13
N PHE A 434 8.12 -1.42 -3.94
CA PHE A 434 7.53 -2.68 -3.53
C PHE A 434 8.58 -3.79 -3.38
N GLY A 435 8.15 -4.97 -2.97
CA GLY A 435 8.96 -6.18 -2.85
C GLY A 435 9.53 -6.41 -1.45
N TRP A 436 10.54 -7.26 -1.39
CA TRP A 436 11.20 -7.63 -0.14
C TRP A 436 12.01 -6.48 0.45
N GLN A 437 11.78 -6.23 1.72
CA GLN A 437 12.51 -5.27 2.54
C GLN A 437 13.42 -6.00 3.52
N GLU A 438 14.29 -5.25 4.23
CA GLU A 438 15.11 -5.81 5.30
C GLU A 438 14.26 -6.49 6.38
N GLY A 439 14.77 -7.57 6.98
CA GLY A 439 14.08 -8.30 8.04
C GLY A 439 12.95 -9.20 7.57
N LYS A 440 13.00 -9.70 6.32
CA LYS A 440 11.98 -10.60 5.74
C LYS A 440 10.58 -9.97 5.75
N ARG A 441 10.48 -8.69 5.41
CA ARG A 441 9.23 -7.93 5.28
C ARG A 441 8.89 -7.74 3.80
N PHE A 442 7.63 -7.70 3.44
CA PHE A 442 7.18 -7.55 2.05
C PHE A 442 6.10 -6.46 1.91
N ILE A 443 6.24 -5.60 0.91
CA ILE A 443 5.29 -4.56 0.55
C ILE A 443 4.82 -4.78 -0.90
N PRO A 444 3.53 -4.65 -1.20
CA PRO A 444 2.40 -4.31 -0.33
C PRO A 444 1.82 -5.53 0.40
N GLY A 445 1.15 -5.30 1.51
CA GLY A 445 0.16 -6.22 2.06
C GLY A 445 0.42 -6.79 3.44
N HIS A 446 1.65 -7.12 3.83
CA HIS A 446 1.88 -7.84 5.09
C HIS A 446 2.57 -7.05 6.20
N ASP A 447 3.16 -5.90 5.87
CA ASP A 447 3.84 -5.07 6.88
C ASP A 447 3.20 -3.68 6.94
N LYS A 448 2.37 -3.47 7.98
CA LYS A 448 1.67 -2.19 8.22
C LYS A 448 2.58 -1.13 8.83
N ASP A 449 3.77 -1.53 9.30
CA ASP A 449 4.71 -0.64 9.99
C ASP A 449 5.66 0.08 9.02
N ILE A 450 5.77 -0.40 7.76
CA ILE A 450 6.54 0.28 6.73
C ILE A 450 5.62 1.23 5.95
N VAL A 451 6.04 2.47 5.85
CA VAL A 451 5.29 3.50 5.10
C VAL A 451 5.78 3.52 3.66
N LEU A 452 4.85 3.39 2.71
CA LEU A 452 5.16 3.58 1.30
C LEU A 452 5.30 5.08 1.01
N ASP A 453 6.53 5.51 0.77
CA ASP A 453 6.93 6.90 0.52
C ASP A 453 7.26 7.11 -0.95
N ILE A 454 6.26 7.48 -1.72
CA ILE A 454 6.32 7.61 -3.18
C ILE A 454 5.96 9.01 -3.66
N ASP A 455 6.53 9.38 -4.78
CA ASP A 455 6.15 10.59 -5.49
C ASP A 455 4.68 10.57 -5.93
N PRO A 456 4.00 11.73 -6.01
CA PRO A 456 2.64 11.81 -6.52
C PRO A 456 2.46 11.15 -7.90
N SER A 457 3.49 11.19 -8.76
CA SER A 457 3.49 10.54 -10.07
C SER A 457 3.45 9.01 -10.02
N GLN A 458 3.87 8.39 -8.92
CA GLN A 458 3.88 6.93 -8.71
C GLN A 458 2.60 6.42 -8.01
N ARG A 459 1.74 7.32 -7.54
CA ARG A 459 0.50 6.91 -6.85
C ARG A 459 -0.41 6.04 -7.71
N ALA A 460 -0.44 6.30 -9.01
CA ALA A 460 -1.21 5.49 -9.95
C ALA A 460 -0.67 4.05 -10.04
N LEU A 461 0.66 3.87 -10.00
CA LEU A 461 1.30 2.57 -9.98
C LEU A 461 0.99 1.82 -8.67
N ALA A 462 1.09 2.50 -7.54
CA ALA A 462 0.75 1.91 -6.24
C ALA A 462 -0.72 1.52 -6.15
N ALA A 463 -1.62 2.36 -6.66
CA ALA A 463 -3.06 2.13 -6.67
C ALA A 463 -3.50 1.03 -7.66
N ALA A 464 -2.61 0.54 -8.52
CA ALA A 464 -2.87 -0.62 -9.36
C ALA A 464 -2.92 -1.93 -8.55
N TYR A 465 -2.21 -1.98 -7.42
CA TYR A 465 -2.29 -3.07 -6.44
C TYR A 465 -3.53 -2.88 -5.55
N CYS A 466 -4.68 -3.30 -6.06
CA CYS A 466 -5.97 -3.21 -5.38
C CYS A 466 -6.66 -4.57 -5.40
N GLN A 467 -7.59 -4.78 -4.49
CA GLN A 467 -8.45 -5.97 -4.44
C GLN A 467 -9.83 -5.61 -4.96
N ASN A 468 -10.30 -6.39 -5.92
CA ASN A 468 -11.67 -6.31 -6.47
C ASN A 468 -12.27 -7.71 -6.52
N GLY A 469 -13.62 -7.80 -6.46
CA GLY A 469 -14.34 -9.06 -6.47
C GLY A 469 -14.04 -9.91 -5.23
N THR A 470 -13.99 -11.24 -5.39
CA THR A 470 -13.71 -12.17 -4.30
C THR A 470 -12.55 -13.10 -4.61
N PHE A 471 -11.87 -13.57 -3.56
CA PHE A 471 -10.79 -14.56 -3.72
C PHE A 471 -11.31 -15.87 -4.30
N LYS A 472 -12.47 -16.30 -3.86
CA LYS A 472 -13.12 -17.53 -4.34
C LYS A 472 -13.39 -17.48 -5.84
N ASP A 473 -13.95 -16.38 -6.35
CA ASP A 473 -14.26 -16.23 -7.77
C ASP A 473 -12.97 -16.20 -8.60
N TRP A 474 -11.90 -15.57 -8.08
CA TRP A 474 -10.58 -15.60 -8.70
C TRP A 474 -10.03 -17.03 -8.80
N LEU A 475 -10.11 -17.81 -7.72
CA LEU A 475 -9.65 -19.22 -7.71
C LEU A 475 -10.44 -20.10 -8.71
N GLU A 476 -11.77 -19.96 -8.74
CA GLU A 476 -12.63 -20.71 -9.68
C GLU A 476 -12.29 -20.38 -11.13
N MET A 477 -12.15 -19.08 -11.42
CA MET A 477 -11.76 -18.60 -12.74
C MET A 477 -10.44 -19.20 -13.21
N MET A 478 -9.40 -19.20 -12.37
CA MET A 478 -8.09 -19.74 -12.74
C MET A 478 -8.10 -21.28 -12.82
N ARG A 479 -8.78 -21.97 -11.91
CA ARG A 479 -8.80 -23.43 -11.80
C ARG A 479 -9.25 -24.10 -13.11
N SER A 480 -10.25 -23.57 -13.78
CA SER A 480 -10.79 -24.13 -15.03
C SER A 480 -9.77 -24.19 -16.18
N HIS A 481 -8.80 -23.29 -16.19
CA HIS A 481 -7.80 -23.16 -17.26
C HIS A 481 -6.44 -23.83 -16.91
N ARG A 482 -6.22 -24.22 -15.64
CA ARG A 482 -4.98 -24.84 -15.19
C ARG A 482 -4.72 -26.24 -15.76
N LYS A 483 -5.63 -26.84 -16.49
CA LYS A 483 -5.41 -28.08 -17.27
C LYS A 483 -4.44 -27.90 -18.46
N ARG A 484 -4.13 -26.65 -18.86
CA ARG A 484 -3.29 -26.31 -20.01
C ARG A 484 -1.91 -25.89 -19.56
N ASP A 485 -0.86 -26.54 -20.03
CA ASP A 485 0.52 -26.28 -19.61
C ASP A 485 0.94 -24.83 -19.86
N LYS A 486 0.59 -24.24 -21.01
CA LYS A 486 0.94 -22.84 -21.31
C LYS A 486 0.27 -21.86 -20.37
N PHE A 487 -1.02 -22.05 -20.07
CA PHE A 487 -1.73 -21.22 -19.11
C PHE A 487 -1.13 -21.35 -17.69
N ARG A 488 -0.87 -22.59 -17.25
CA ARG A 488 -0.23 -22.87 -15.95
C ARG A 488 1.12 -22.18 -15.85
N PHE A 489 1.94 -22.32 -16.90
CA PHE A 489 3.28 -21.73 -16.93
C PHE A 489 3.25 -20.21 -16.86
N ILE A 490 2.38 -19.55 -17.65
CA ILE A 490 2.23 -18.07 -17.64
C ILE A 490 1.71 -17.60 -16.27
N LEU A 491 0.70 -18.29 -15.72
CA LEU A 491 0.15 -17.95 -14.41
C LEU A 491 1.22 -18.11 -13.30
N ALA A 492 1.92 -19.23 -13.27
CA ALA A 492 2.98 -19.49 -12.29
C ALA A 492 4.15 -18.50 -12.42
N ALA A 493 4.52 -18.11 -13.64
CA ALA A 493 5.54 -17.10 -13.87
C ALA A 493 5.17 -15.75 -13.22
N GLY A 494 3.87 -15.41 -13.14
CA GLY A 494 3.36 -14.25 -12.38
C GLY A 494 3.63 -14.31 -10.89
N PHE A 495 3.83 -15.48 -10.31
CA PHE A 495 4.17 -15.66 -8.89
C PHE A 495 5.67 -15.93 -8.64
N ALA A 496 6.46 -16.15 -9.69
CA ALA A 496 7.85 -16.53 -9.54
C ALA A 496 8.78 -15.38 -9.10
N ALA A 497 8.40 -14.13 -9.37
CA ALA A 497 9.24 -12.97 -9.09
C ALA A 497 9.70 -12.86 -7.61
N PRO A 498 8.84 -13.01 -6.59
CA PRO A 498 9.26 -12.99 -5.19
C PRO A 498 10.22 -14.11 -4.80
N LEU A 499 10.13 -15.26 -5.48
CA LEU A 499 10.99 -16.40 -5.21
C LEU A 499 12.43 -16.22 -5.75
N LEU A 500 12.64 -15.41 -6.80
CA LEU A 500 13.95 -15.24 -7.42
C LEU A 500 15.02 -14.76 -6.43
N ARG A 501 14.65 -13.98 -5.41
CA ARG A 501 15.57 -13.53 -4.36
C ARG A 501 15.99 -14.71 -3.47
N ILE A 502 15.05 -15.56 -3.09
CA ILE A 502 15.25 -16.71 -2.21
C ILE A 502 16.13 -17.75 -2.90
N ILE A 503 15.78 -18.11 -4.15
CA ILE A 503 16.51 -19.13 -4.94
C ILE A 503 17.74 -18.55 -5.68
N LYS A 504 18.04 -17.25 -5.48
CA LYS A 504 19.18 -16.52 -6.06
C LYS A 504 19.25 -16.59 -7.59
N GLN A 505 18.09 -16.61 -8.25
CA GLN A 505 18.01 -16.66 -9.70
C GLN A 505 18.05 -15.28 -10.36
N ARG A 506 18.47 -15.27 -11.63
CA ARG A 506 18.50 -14.08 -12.47
C ARG A 506 17.11 -13.74 -12.97
N ILE A 507 16.92 -12.50 -13.37
CA ILE A 507 15.74 -11.99 -14.07
C ILE A 507 15.67 -12.66 -15.45
N PHE A 508 14.48 -13.08 -15.85
CA PHE A 508 14.21 -13.61 -17.18
C PHE A 508 12.84 -13.15 -17.67
N PHE A 509 12.61 -13.30 -18.97
CA PHE A 509 11.34 -13.02 -19.61
C PHE A 509 10.59 -14.33 -19.86
N VAL A 510 9.28 -14.29 -19.66
CA VAL A 510 8.33 -15.26 -20.23
C VAL A 510 7.53 -14.50 -21.29
N TYR A 511 7.79 -14.80 -22.53
CA TYR A 511 7.26 -14.09 -23.68
C TYR A 511 6.31 -14.99 -24.47
N ASN A 512 5.03 -14.65 -24.45
CA ASN A 512 4.01 -15.38 -25.20
C ASN A 512 3.73 -14.67 -26.54
N TRP A 513 3.99 -15.37 -27.64
CA TRP A 513 3.87 -14.82 -28.98
C TRP A 513 3.09 -15.72 -29.95
N GLY A 514 2.71 -15.17 -31.11
CA GLY A 514 1.95 -15.89 -32.14
C GLY A 514 0.85 -15.02 -32.75
N GLY A 515 0.04 -15.60 -33.61
CA GLY A 515 -1.00 -14.88 -34.34
C GLY A 515 -2.01 -14.15 -33.44
N SER A 516 -2.69 -13.15 -33.98
CA SER A 516 -3.77 -12.43 -33.32
C SER A 516 -4.90 -13.37 -32.90
N LYS A 517 -5.65 -13.01 -31.81
CA LYS A 517 -6.78 -13.77 -31.25
C LYS A 517 -6.47 -15.04 -30.47
N GLY A 518 -5.18 -15.34 -30.23
CA GLY A 518 -4.79 -16.48 -29.40
C GLY A 518 -4.95 -16.30 -27.88
N GLY A 519 -5.46 -15.16 -27.40
CA GLY A 519 -5.67 -14.88 -25.97
C GLY A 519 -4.39 -14.59 -25.19
N LYS A 520 -3.28 -14.23 -25.84
CA LYS A 520 -2.00 -13.91 -25.19
C LYS A 520 -2.12 -12.84 -24.11
N THR A 521 -2.72 -11.70 -24.45
CA THR A 521 -2.99 -10.60 -23.51
C THR A 521 -3.91 -11.03 -22.37
N ALA A 522 -4.89 -11.92 -22.64
CA ALA A 522 -5.75 -12.46 -21.58
C ALA A 522 -4.98 -13.35 -20.61
N GLY A 523 -4.01 -14.14 -21.10
CA GLY A 523 -3.09 -14.92 -20.25
C GLY A 523 -2.18 -14.02 -19.39
N LEU A 524 -1.64 -12.94 -19.97
CA LEU A 524 -0.88 -11.94 -19.24
C LEU A 524 -1.72 -11.29 -18.14
N LYS A 525 -2.96 -10.87 -18.47
CA LYS A 525 -3.89 -10.28 -17.49
C LYS A 525 -4.25 -11.28 -16.39
N ALA A 526 -4.46 -12.55 -16.70
CA ALA A 526 -4.70 -13.59 -15.71
C ALA A 526 -3.55 -13.68 -14.69
N ALA A 527 -2.30 -13.65 -15.15
CA ALA A 527 -1.14 -13.69 -14.27
C ALA A 527 -1.01 -12.42 -13.40
N LEU A 528 -1.25 -11.24 -13.97
CA LEU A 528 -1.20 -9.95 -13.25
C LEU A 528 -2.38 -9.76 -12.29
N SER A 529 -3.55 -10.35 -12.59
CA SER A 529 -4.74 -10.25 -11.71
C SER A 529 -4.53 -10.89 -10.34
N ALA A 530 -3.54 -11.75 -10.18
CA ALA A 530 -3.15 -12.24 -8.87
C ALA A 530 -2.74 -11.12 -7.90
N TRP A 531 -2.19 -10.01 -8.44
CA TRP A 531 -1.57 -8.93 -7.70
C TRP A 531 -2.39 -7.64 -7.63
N GLY A 532 -3.25 -7.38 -8.60
CA GLY A 532 -4.07 -6.16 -8.67
C GLY A 532 -4.82 -6.02 -9.99
N ASP A 533 -5.22 -4.80 -10.31
CA ASP A 533 -5.89 -4.47 -11.57
C ASP A 533 -4.94 -4.70 -12.75
N PRO A 534 -5.15 -5.73 -13.57
CA PRO A 534 -4.22 -6.10 -14.64
C PRO A 534 -4.09 -5.03 -15.73
N GLU A 535 -5.14 -4.21 -15.96
CA GLU A 535 -5.09 -3.10 -16.93
C GLU A 535 -4.10 -2.02 -16.50
N ARG A 536 -4.04 -1.75 -15.21
CA ARG A 536 -3.18 -0.72 -14.62
C ARG A 536 -1.78 -1.21 -14.31
N LEU A 537 -1.59 -2.53 -14.16
CA LEU A 537 -0.30 -3.16 -13.93
C LEU A 537 0.50 -3.38 -15.21
N MET A 538 -0.17 -3.40 -16.38
CA MET A 538 0.50 -3.54 -17.68
C MET A 538 1.12 -2.22 -18.14
N VAL A 539 2.30 -2.34 -18.72
CA VAL A 539 2.94 -1.33 -19.54
C VAL A 539 3.10 -1.87 -20.97
N ASN A 540 3.41 -1.03 -21.93
CA ASN A 540 3.67 -1.48 -23.31
C ASN A 540 5.13 -1.22 -23.73
N PHE A 541 5.59 -1.90 -24.78
CA PHE A 541 6.94 -1.73 -25.30
C PHE A 541 7.24 -0.34 -25.88
N ASN A 542 6.23 0.52 -26.07
CA ASN A 542 6.42 1.91 -26.50
C ASN A 542 6.84 2.83 -25.34
N ALA A 543 6.90 2.34 -24.12
CA ALA A 543 7.39 3.09 -22.97
C ALA A 543 8.88 3.46 -23.14
N THR A 544 9.28 4.63 -22.65
CA THR A 544 10.70 5.01 -22.66
C THR A 544 11.53 4.08 -21.77
N GLN A 545 12.80 3.87 -22.10
CA GLN A 545 13.70 3.06 -21.26
C GLN A 545 13.74 3.56 -19.81
N VAL A 546 13.71 4.88 -19.58
CA VAL A 546 13.67 5.47 -18.23
C VAL A 546 12.33 5.17 -17.53
N GLY A 547 11.23 5.20 -18.27
CA GLY A 547 9.92 4.81 -17.74
C GLY A 547 9.91 3.35 -17.28
N LEU A 548 10.37 2.44 -18.14
CA LEU A 548 10.48 1.00 -17.81
C LEU A 548 11.42 0.75 -16.64
N GLU A 549 12.58 1.43 -16.58
CA GLU A 549 13.54 1.35 -15.47
C GLU A 549 12.88 1.73 -14.14
N ARG A 550 12.14 2.85 -14.10
CA ARG A 550 11.45 3.32 -12.91
C ARG A 550 10.30 2.39 -12.50
N THR A 551 9.53 1.91 -13.47
CA THR A 551 8.43 0.97 -13.20
C THR A 551 8.96 -0.37 -12.67
N ALA A 552 10.01 -0.92 -13.28
CA ALA A 552 10.64 -2.15 -12.82
C ALA A 552 11.23 -2.01 -11.40
N SER A 553 11.86 -0.86 -11.11
CA SER A 553 12.37 -0.56 -9.77
C SER A 553 11.25 -0.40 -8.74
N PHE A 554 10.13 0.21 -9.12
CA PHE A 554 8.99 0.37 -8.24
C PHE A 554 8.32 -0.98 -7.92
N TYR A 555 8.13 -1.85 -8.93
CA TYR A 555 7.58 -3.20 -8.80
C TYR A 555 8.66 -4.25 -8.49
N CYS A 556 9.66 -3.90 -7.68
CA CYS A 556 10.72 -4.83 -7.30
C CYS A 556 10.13 -6.10 -6.66
N ASP A 557 10.71 -7.26 -6.99
CA ASP A 557 10.29 -8.60 -6.55
C ASP A 557 8.83 -8.98 -6.91
N LEU A 558 8.22 -8.26 -7.86
CA LEU A 558 6.88 -8.50 -8.38
C LEU A 558 6.92 -8.69 -9.91
N PRO A 559 5.92 -9.33 -10.54
CA PRO A 559 5.90 -9.49 -11.99
C PRO A 559 5.79 -8.15 -12.72
N LEU A 560 6.51 -7.99 -13.81
CA LEU A 560 6.44 -6.84 -14.70
C LEU A 560 5.72 -7.24 -15.99
N GLY A 561 4.48 -6.78 -16.18
CA GLY A 561 3.70 -7.04 -17.39
C GLY A 561 4.02 -6.05 -18.51
N ILE A 562 4.42 -6.54 -19.70
CA ILE A 562 4.73 -5.70 -20.86
C ILE A 562 3.95 -6.26 -22.07
N ASP A 563 3.00 -5.50 -22.58
CA ASP A 563 2.15 -5.94 -23.72
C ASP A 563 2.56 -5.29 -25.05
N GLU A 564 2.13 -5.89 -26.14
CA GLU A 564 2.23 -5.37 -27.50
C GLU A 564 3.65 -5.03 -27.98
N ARG A 565 4.49 -6.07 -28.19
CA ARG A 565 5.85 -5.91 -28.75
C ARG A 565 5.87 -5.10 -30.05
N GLN A 566 4.83 -5.23 -30.88
CA GLN A 566 4.72 -4.53 -32.16
C GLN A 566 4.72 -3.00 -32.04
N LEU A 567 4.33 -2.43 -30.87
CA LEU A 567 4.40 -0.99 -30.61
C LEU A 567 5.83 -0.45 -30.48
N ALA A 568 6.81 -1.31 -30.27
CA ALA A 568 8.23 -0.90 -30.24
C ALA A 568 8.79 -0.57 -31.63
N GLY A 569 8.02 -0.81 -32.69
CA GLY A 569 8.44 -0.66 -34.09
C GLY A 569 9.46 -1.72 -34.53
N ASN A 570 9.93 -1.65 -35.76
CA ASN A 570 10.83 -2.63 -36.39
C ASN A 570 12.30 -2.48 -35.99
N ASN A 571 12.61 -1.70 -34.94
CA ASN A 571 13.98 -1.51 -34.49
C ASN A 571 14.40 -2.58 -33.49
N GLN A 572 14.88 -3.73 -34.01
CA GLN A 572 15.38 -4.87 -33.23
C GLN A 572 16.41 -4.47 -32.17
N ASN A 573 17.31 -3.56 -32.50
CA ASN A 573 18.33 -3.04 -31.56
C ASN A 573 17.69 -2.33 -30.35
N SER A 574 16.52 -1.73 -30.50
CA SER A 574 15.80 -1.09 -29.39
C SER A 574 15.17 -2.14 -28.45
N LEU A 575 14.58 -3.18 -29.01
CA LEU A 575 14.03 -4.31 -28.26
C LEU A 575 15.11 -5.05 -27.47
N GLU A 576 16.22 -5.38 -28.11
CA GLU A 576 17.34 -6.03 -27.43
C GLU A 576 17.84 -5.20 -26.25
N LYS A 577 17.94 -3.87 -26.40
CA LYS A 577 18.34 -2.98 -25.30
C LYS A 577 17.35 -3.01 -24.13
N ILE A 578 16.04 -3.09 -24.40
CA ILE A 578 15.02 -3.23 -23.35
C ILE A 578 15.20 -4.55 -22.61
N VAL A 579 15.34 -5.65 -23.33
CA VAL A 579 15.53 -7.00 -22.73
C VAL A 579 16.78 -7.01 -21.86
N TYR A 580 17.91 -6.50 -22.38
CA TYR A 580 19.15 -6.43 -21.61
C TYR A 580 19.01 -5.53 -20.37
N MET A 581 18.38 -4.37 -20.49
CA MET A 581 18.18 -3.43 -19.38
C MET A 581 17.36 -4.09 -18.28
N ILE A 582 16.20 -4.64 -18.60
CA ILE A 582 15.32 -5.29 -17.60
C ILE A 582 16.04 -6.50 -16.98
N ALA A 583 16.63 -7.37 -17.79
CA ALA A 583 17.31 -8.57 -17.31
C ALA A 583 18.58 -8.28 -16.51
N SER A 584 19.18 -7.08 -16.63
CA SER A 584 20.35 -6.69 -15.82
C SER A 584 20.00 -6.46 -14.36
N GLY A 585 18.74 -6.08 -14.04
CA GLY A 585 18.30 -5.76 -12.69
C GLY A 585 18.85 -4.45 -12.14
N THR A 586 19.53 -3.63 -12.98
CA THR A 586 20.18 -2.39 -12.56
C THR A 586 19.98 -1.29 -13.60
N GLY A 587 19.66 -0.10 -13.11
CA GLY A 587 19.51 1.09 -13.94
C GLY A 587 20.84 1.72 -14.36
N LYS A 588 20.76 2.71 -15.24
CA LYS A 588 21.93 3.49 -15.65
C LYS A 588 22.44 4.36 -14.50
N ILE A 589 23.76 4.38 -14.31
CA ILE A 589 24.44 5.31 -13.41
C ILE A 589 24.28 6.72 -13.96
N ARG A 590 23.81 7.65 -13.12
CA ARG A 590 23.62 9.08 -13.46
C ARG A 590 24.33 9.96 -12.44
N GLY A 591 24.93 11.06 -12.89
CA GLY A 591 25.50 12.08 -12.01
C GLY A 591 24.39 12.82 -11.26
N ALA A 592 24.63 13.15 -9.99
CA ALA A 592 23.74 13.99 -9.20
C ALA A 592 23.99 15.48 -9.46
N LYS A 593 22.94 16.31 -9.44
CA LYS A 593 23.07 17.78 -9.59
C LYS A 593 23.90 18.43 -8.48
N SER A 594 23.94 17.80 -7.31
CA SER A 594 24.71 18.20 -6.14
C SER A 594 26.16 17.71 -6.12
N GLY A 595 26.60 17.02 -7.19
CA GLY A 595 27.88 16.29 -7.24
C GLY A 595 27.74 14.84 -6.78
N GLY A 596 28.61 13.95 -7.27
CA GLY A 596 28.54 12.51 -7.00
C GLY A 596 27.60 11.75 -7.95
N ILE A 597 27.09 10.60 -7.51
CA ILE A 597 26.28 9.66 -8.28
C ILE A 597 24.88 9.62 -7.64
N GLN A 598 23.83 9.66 -8.47
CA GLN A 598 22.47 9.39 -8.01
C GLN A 598 22.34 7.95 -7.53
N ALA A 599 21.46 7.70 -6.56
CA ALA A 599 21.10 6.35 -6.17
C ALA A 599 20.66 5.54 -7.39
N MET A 600 21.31 4.38 -7.57
CA MET A 600 21.05 3.52 -8.71
C MET A 600 19.76 2.73 -8.46
N HIS A 601 18.84 2.79 -9.42
CA HIS A 601 17.65 1.95 -9.39
C HIS A 601 18.05 0.49 -9.58
N THR A 602 17.55 -0.38 -8.71
CA THR A 602 17.72 -1.83 -8.79
C THR A 602 16.38 -2.51 -8.74
N TRP A 603 16.26 -3.66 -9.35
CA TRP A 603 15.04 -4.48 -9.31
C TRP A 603 15.35 -5.96 -9.49
N ARG A 604 14.39 -6.76 -9.12
CA ARG A 604 14.31 -8.19 -9.44
C ARG A 604 12.88 -8.47 -9.87
N THR A 605 12.68 -9.19 -10.96
CA THR A 605 11.35 -9.44 -11.51
C THR A 605 11.37 -10.64 -12.45
N VAL A 606 10.21 -11.18 -12.74
CA VAL A 606 9.95 -11.96 -13.94
C VAL A 606 9.15 -11.06 -14.89
N ALA A 607 9.71 -10.77 -16.06
CA ALA A 607 9.04 -9.96 -17.05
C ALA A 607 8.10 -10.85 -17.88
N LEU A 608 6.80 -10.60 -17.75
CA LEU A 608 5.77 -11.27 -18.55
C LEU A 608 5.46 -10.39 -19.75
N ALA A 609 5.65 -10.91 -20.96
CA ALA A 609 5.44 -10.09 -22.15
C ALA A 609 4.70 -10.81 -23.25
N THR A 610 4.06 -10.05 -24.16
CA THR A 610 3.31 -10.59 -25.28
C THR A 610 3.66 -9.89 -26.61
N GLY A 611 3.39 -10.58 -27.73
CA GLY A 611 3.53 -10.03 -29.06
C GLY A 611 3.05 -10.96 -30.16
N GLU A 612 3.15 -10.52 -31.40
CA GLU A 612 2.77 -11.34 -32.56
C GLU A 612 3.96 -12.07 -33.18
N GLU A 613 5.17 -11.53 -33.03
CA GLU A 613 6.42 -12.07 -33.56
C GLU A 613 7.36 -12.48 -32.43
N PRO A 614 8.31 -13.39 -32.66
CA PRO A 614 9.31 -13.74 -31.66
C PRO A 614 10.14 -12.53 -31.23
N LEU A 615 10.64 -12.53 -30.00
CA LEU A 615 11.51 -11.48 -29.48
C LEU A 615 12.96 -11.69 -29.93
N SER A 616 13.39 -12.94 -30.01
CA SER A 616 14.67 -13.37 -30.57
C SER A 616 14.52 -13.66 -32.06
N THR A 617 15.49 -13.21 -32.84
CA THR A 617 15.59 -13.48 -34.28
C THR A 617 16.89 -14.24 -34.54
N GLU A 618 17.05 -14.85 -35.72
CA GLU A 618 18.29 -15.52 -36.12
C GLU A 618 19.55 -14.65 -36.00
N THR A 619 19.39 -13.34 -36.09
CA THR A 619 20.46 -12.35 -35.96
C THR A 619 20.62 -11.79 -34.56
N SER A 620 19.72 -12.12 -33.62
CA SER A 620 19.78 -11.63 -32.23
C SER A 620 21.03 -12.13 -31.54
N GLN A 621 21.58 -11.27 -30.67
CA GLN A 621 22.72 -11.67 -29.86
C GLN A 621 22.34 -12.82 -28.94
N THR A 622 23.17 -13.85 -28.84
CA THR A 622 22.99 -15.05 -27.98
C THR A 622 22.56 -14.68 -26.55
N GLY A 623 22.94 -13.50 -26.07
CA GLY A 623 22.55 -13.03 -24.74
C GLY A 623 21.09 -12.63 -24.60
N VAL A 624 20.36 -12.32 -25.67
CA VAL A 624 18.91 -12.05 -25.63
C VAL A 624 18.17 -13.37 -25.55
N SER A 625 18.46 -14.32 -26.46
CA SER A 625 17.83 -15.62 -26.49
C SER A 625 17.96 -16.37 -25.16
N THR A 626 19.09 -16.29 -24.48
CA THR A 626 19.29 -16.92 -23.17
C THR A 626 18.51 -16.30 -22.01
N ARG A 627 17.86 -15.13 -22.18
CA ARG A 627 17.09 -14.43 -21.16
C ARG A 627 15.59 -14.48 -21.37
N VAL A 628 15.14 -15.03 -22.46
CA VAL A 628 13.72 -15.04 -22.86
C VAL A 628 13.27 -16.49 -23.05
N LEU A 629 12.26 -16.89 -22.30
CA LEU A 629 11.50 -18.13 -22.51
C LEU A 629 10.34 -17.79 -23.45
N GLU A 630 10.46 -18.17 -24.71
CA GLU A 630 9.46 -17.90 -25.72
C GLU A 630 8.43 -19.02 -25.77
N ILE A 631 7.15 -18.67 -25.66
CA ILE A 631 6.02 -19.58 -25.72
C ILE A 631 5.18 -19.23 -26.94
N TYR A 632 5.11 -20.13 -27.90
CA TYR A 632 4.34 -19.92 -29.11
C TYR A 632 2.87 -20.30 -28.94
N GLY A 633 1.97 -19.48 -29.47
CA GLY A 633 0.53 -19.73 -29.48
C GLY A 633 -0.20 -19.28 -28.23
N GLY A 634 -1.52 -19.33 -28.27
CA GLY A 634 -2.37 -18.88 -27.19
C GLY A 634 -2.46 -19.85 -26.02
N PRO A 635 -2.70 -19.37 -24.78
CA PRO A 635 -2.89 -20.21 -23.63
C PRO A 635 -4.33 -20.74 -23.46
N PHE A 636 -5.25 -20.44 -24.36
CA PHE A 636 -6.67 -20.85 -24.35
C PHE A 636 -7.01 -21.67 -25.57
N ASP A 637 -8.06 -22.49 -25.47
CA ASP A 637 -8.52 -23.36 -26.56
C ASP A 637 -9.29 -22.55 -27.62
N ASP A 638 -10.01 -21.51 -27.21
CA ASP A 638 -10.78 -20.67 -28.12
C ASP A 638 -10.80 -19.16 -27.73
N GLU A 639 -11.26 -18.32 -28.65
CA GLU A 639 -11.37 -16.86 -28.48
C GLU A 639 -12.39 -16.46 -27.39
N ARG A 640 -13.42 -17.28 -27.15
CA ARG A 640 -14.44 -17.02 -26.15
C ARG A 640 -13.89 -17.13 -24.74
N GLU A 641 -13.16 -18.22 -24.46
CA GLU A 641 -12.49 -18.40 -23.17
C GLU A 641 -11.50 -17.26 -22.91
N ALA A 642 -10.71 -16.89 -23.91
CA ALA A 642 -9.78 -15.77 -23.80
C ALA A 642 -10.49 -14.44 -23.50
N SER A 643 -11.63 -14.18 -24.18
CA SER A 643 -12.43 -12.97 -23.95
C SER A 643 -13.06 -12.93 -22.55
N MET A 644 -13.57 -14.07 -22.07
CA MET A 644 -14.10 -14.18 -20.72
C MET A 644 -13.00 -13.95 -19.67
N MET A 645 -11.83 -14.55 -19.83
CA MET A 645 -10.68 -14.34 -18.96
C MET A 645 -10.25 -12.87 -18.92
N HIS A 646 -10.19 -12.22 -20.09
CA HIS A 646 -9.86 -10.82 -20.22
C HIS A 646 -10.80 -9.91 -19.42
N GLN A 647 -12.11 -10.16 -19.45
CA GLN A 647 -13.10 -9.38 -18.69
C GLN A 647 -13.08 -9.71 -17.20
N GLN A 648 -13.06 -10.97 -16.85
CA GLN A 648 -13.17 -11.44 -15.48
C GLN A 648 -11.93 -11.13 -14.64
N SER A 649 -10.74 -11.11 -15.24
CA SER A 649 -9.49 -10.80 -14.56
C SER A 649 -9.41 -9.35 -14.03
N ALA A 650 -10.15 -8.40 -14.62
CA ALA A 650 -10.26 -7.04 -14.11
C ALA A 650 -11.30 -6.92 -12.97
N ILE A 651 -12.33 -7.80 -12.97
CA ILE A 651 -13.38 -7.81 -11.95
C ILE A 651 -12.90 -8.52 -10.68
N ASN A 652 -12.18 -9.64 -10.81
CA ASN A 652 -11.68 -10.43 -9.71
C ASN A 652 -10.14 -10.38 -9.70
N CYS A 653 -9.55 -9.55 -8.86
CA CYS A 653 -8.10 -9.37 -8.84
C CYS A 653 -7.55 -8.97 -7.46
N GLY A 654 -6.22 -9.13 -7.28
CA GLY A 654 -5.46 -8.65 -6.14
C GLY A 654 -5.51 -9.51 -4.88
N TRP A 655 -6.04 -10.73 -4.95
CA TRP A 655 -6.22 -11.62 -3.80
C TRP A 655 -5.09 -12.63 -3.62
N ALA A 656 -4.72 -13.30 -4.70
CA ALA A 656 -3.83 -14.45 -4.63
C ALA A 656 -2.36 -14.09 -4.35
N GLY A 657 -1.89 -12.96 -4.87
CA GLY A 657 -0.53 -12.48 -4.61
C GLY A 657 -0.25 -12.22 -3.13
N PRO A 658 -1.06 -11.41 -2.43
CA PRO A 658 -0.95 -11.23 -0.99
C PRO A 658 -1.04 -12.53 -0.19
N ALA A 659 -1.97 -13.44 -0.55
CA ALA A 659 -2.07 -14.76 0.09
C ALA A 659 -0.79 -15.57 -0.09
N PHE A 660 -0.27 -15.63 -1.31
CA PHE A 660 0.99 -16.29 -1.62
C PHE A 660 2.16 -15.73 -0.81
N ILE A 661 2.31 -14.41 -0.73
CA ILE A 661 3.35 -13.77 0.08
C ILE A 661 3.17 -14.08 1.57
N GLY A 662 1.94 -14.03 2.09
CA GLY A 662 1.64 -14.37 3.48
C GLY A 662 2.14 -15.76 3.84
N MET A 663 1.85 -16.76 3.01
CA MET A 663 2.34 -18.13 3.19
C MET A 663 3.86 -18.24 2.98
N LEU A 664 4.42 -17.54 1.98
CA LEU A 664 5.85 -17.56 1.69
C LEU A 664 6.70 -16.99 2.83
N MET A 665 6.23 -15.95 3.50
CA MET A 665 6.91 -15.36 4.65
C MET A 665 7.07 -16.33 5.84
N HIS A 666 6.19 -17.32 5.94
CA HIS A 666 6.20 -18.35 6.98
C HIS A 666 6.88 -19.65 6.56
N THR A 667 7.43 -19.67 5.35
CA THR A 667 8.14 -20.84 4.81
C THR A 667 9.65 -20.69 4.98
N ASP A 668 10.32 -21.78 5.35
CA ASP A 668 11.78 -21.82 5.46
C ASP A 668 12.44 -21.70 4.08
N GLU A 669 13.34 -20.74 3.91
CA GLU A 669 14.02 -20.44 2.66
C GLU A 669 14.94 -21.59 2.19
N ARG A 670 15.50 -22.37 3.13
CA ARG A 670 16.36 -23.49 2.80
C ARG A 670 15.56 -24.61 2.15
N SER A 671 14.36 -24.88 2.66
CA SER A 671 13.46 -25.86 2.08
C SER A 671 13.01 -25.47 0.67
N ILE A 672 12.75 -24.17 0.43
CA ILE A 672 12.45 -23.65 -0.91
C ILE A 672 13.64 -23.86 -1.86
N THR A 673 14.84 -23.53 -1.41
CA THR A 673 16.06 -23.68 -2.22
C THR A 673 16.33 -25.15 -2.54
N SER A 674 16.17 -26.05 -1.56
CA SER A 674 16.32 -27.49 -1.78
C SER A 674 15.35 -28.02 -2.84
N ARG A 675 14.09 -27.62 -2.79
CA ARG A 675 13.09 -28.01 -3.80
C ARG A 675 13.38 -27.41 -5.17
N TYR A 676 13.93 -26.21 -5.19
CA TYR A 676 14.40 -25.61 -6.43
C TYR A 676 15.55 -26.42 -7.06
N ASP A 677 16.53 -26.84 -6.27
CA ASP A 677 17.66 -27.64 -6.75
C ASP A 677 17.21 -29.01 -7.28
N GLU A 678 16.21 -29.64 -6.65
CA GLU A 678 15.59 -30.86 -7.15
C GLU A 678 14.93 -30.64 -8.53
N MET A 679 14.16 -29.57 -8.68
CA MET A 679 13.51 -29.25 -9.95
C MET A 679 14.53 -28.88 -11.03
N MET A 680 15.59 -28.14 -10.66
CA MET A 680 16.71 -27.83 -11.56
C MET A 680 17.39 -29.10 -12.09
N GLN A 681 17.69 -30.06 -11.22
CA GLN A 681 18.29 -31.35 -11.62
C GLN A 681 17.37 -32.11 -12.57
N PHE A 682 16.07 -32.13 -12.28
CA PHE A 682 15.08 -32.77 -13.14
C PHE A 682 15.05 -32.14 -14.55
N VAL A 683 14.93 -30.82 -14.66
CA VAL A 683 14.90 -30.13 -15.96
C VAL A 683 16.25 -30.28 -16.70
N TYR A 684 17.38 -30.24 -15.97
CA TYR A 684 18.70 -30.45 -16.56
C TYR A 684 18.85 -31.83 -17.20
N GLN A 685 18.41 -32.88 -16.54
CA GLN A 685 18.44 -34.24 -17.08
C GLN A 685 17.65 -34.40 -18.38
N LEU A 686 16.56 -33.67 -18.52
CA LEU A 686 15.73 -33.66 -19.73
C LEU A 686 16.32 -32.85 -20.86
N SER A 687 17.12 -31.84 -20.56
CA SER A 687 17.65 -30.85 -21.53
C SER A 687 18.78 -31.41 -22.42
N LYS A 688 19.30 -32.59 -22.16
CA LYS A 688 20.46 -33.19 -22.86
C LYS A 688 21.67 -32.28 -22.98
N GLY A 689 21.84 -31.35 -21.98
CA GLY A 689 22.96 -30.41 -21.93
C GLY A 689 22.79 -29.12 -22.75
N LYS A 690 21.64 -28.87 -23.34
CA LYS A 690 21.35 -27.62 -24.06
C LYS A 690 20.90 -26.51 -23.11
N SER A 691 21.31 -25.29 -23.32
CA SER A 691 20.86 -24.02 -22.72
C SER A 691 20.63 -23.94 -21.19
N GLY A 692 21.70 -23.80 -20.40
CA GLY A 692 21.64 -23.70 -18.93
C GLY A 692 20.78 -22.55 -18.37
N SER A 693 20.54 -21.47 -19.13
CA SER A 693 19.75 -20.30 -18.66
C SER A 693 18.24 -20.56 -18.72
N HIS A 694 17.77 -21.24 -19.77
CA HIS A 694 16.36 -21.64 -19.90
C HIS A 694 15.98 -22.68 -18.84
N ILE A 695 16.88 -23.62 -18.55
CA ILE A 695 16.71 -24.65 -17.50
C ILE A 695 16.36 -23.96 -16.16
N ALA A 696 17.14 -22.96 -15.76
CA ALA A 696 16.95 -22.25 -14.50
C ALA A 696 15.60 -21.49 -14.44
N GLY A 697 15.20 -20.85 -15.53
CA GLY A 697 13.92 -20.16 -15.61
C GLY A 697 12.73 -21.12 -15.56
N ILE A 698 12.79 -22.21 -16.34
CA ILE A 698 11.75 -23.25 -16.35
C ILE A 698 11.62 -23.89 -14.97
N ALA A 699 12.73 -24.22 -14.32
CA ALA A 699 12.73 -24.82 -13.00
C ALA A 699 12.13 -23.86 -11.95
N ALA A 700 12.44 -22.56 -12.03
CA ALA A 700 11.87 -21.56 -11.12
C ALA A 700 10.35 -21.43 -11.28
N VAL A 701 9.85 -21.40 -12.51
CA VAL A 701 8.40 -21.35 -12.79
C VAL A 701 7.71 -22.67 -12.39
N ALA A 702 8.33 -23.82 -12.67
CA ALA A 702 7.76 -25.12 -12.31
C ALA A 702 7.70 -25.32 -10.78
N LEU A 703 8.72 -24.95 -10.03
CA LEU A 703 8.66 -24.93 -8.58
C LEU A 703 7.50 -24.01 -8.11
N THR A 704 7.40 -22.82 -8.68
CA THR A 704 6.34 -21.88 -8.34
C THR A 704 4.96 -22.47 -8.63
N ASP A 705 4.79 -23.14 -9.76
CA ASP A 705 3.53 -23.82 -10.10
C ASP A 705 3.17 -24.92 -9.08
N ALA A 706 4.14 -25.73 -8.66
CA ALA A 706 3.93 -26.75 -7.63
C ALA A 706 3.51 -26.13 -6.28
N ILE A 707 4.11 -25.01 -5.92
CA ILE A 707 3.77 -24.27 -4.70
C ILE A 707 2.35 -23.71 -4.78
N ILE A 708 2.02 -22.95 -5.82
CA ILE A 708 0.69 -22.33 -5.94
C ILE A 708 -0.39 -23.39 -6.14
N ASP A 709 -0.09 -24.48 -6.82
CA ASP A 709 -1.02 -25.59 -6.99
C ASP A 709 -1.39 -26.20 -5.63
N THR A 710 -0.38 -26.47 -4.80
CA THR A 710 -0.57 -26.98 -3.43
C THR A 710 -1.28 -25.97 -2.54
N TRP A 711 -0.87 -24.71 -2.56
CA TRP A 711 -1.33 -23.71 -1.58
C TRP A 711 -2.68 -23.08 -1.91
N LEU A 712 -2.96 -22.88 -3.21
CA LEU A 712 -4.13 -22.12 -3.63
C LEU A 712 -5.20 -22.96 -4.33
N PHE A 713 -4.81 -24.03 -5.05
CA PHE A 713 -5.76 -24.74 -5.91
C PHE A 713 -6.17 -26.13 -5.39
N GLU A 714 -5.31 -26.80 -4.63
CA GLU A 714 -5.74 -27.99 -3.90
C GLU A 714 -6.55 -27.59 -2.65
N ASP A 715 -7.28 -28.54 -2.06
CA ASP A 715 -7.96 -28.29 -0.76
C ASP A 715 -6.91 -28.26 0.35
N SER A 716 -6.17 -27.17 0.41
CA SER A 716 -4.96 -27.07 1.19
C SER A 716 -5.19 -26.53 2.58
N GLU A 717 -4.50 -27.10 3.53
CA GLU A 717 -4.41 -26.64 4.90
C GLU A 717 -3.82 -25.23 4.97
N TRP A 718 -2.87 -24.91 4.10
CA TRP A 718 -2.21 -23.60 4.02
C TRP A 718 -3.18 -22.46 3.74
N LEU A 719 -4.07 -22.62 2.76
CA LEU A 719 -5.05 -21.58 2.43
C LEU A 719 -6.03 -21.37 3.59
N ARG A 720 -6.50 -22.45 4.23
CA ARG A 720 -7.39 -22.36 5.39
C ARG A 720 -6.73 -21.66 6.58
N ARG A 721 -5.46 -21.93 6.86
CA ARG A 721 -4.67 -21.26 7.90
C ARG A 721 -4.45 -19.78 7.59
N TYR A 722 -4.22 -19.44 6.31
CA TYR A 722 -4.11 -18.06 5.89
C TYR A 722 -5.44 -17.30 6.10
N GLU A 723 -6.55 -17.87 5.67
CA GLU A 723 -7.89 -17.28 5.86
C GLU A 723 -8.28 -17.16 7.35
N ALA A 724 -7.79 -18.07 8.18
CA ALA A 724 -7.97 -18.01 9.64
C ALA A 724 -7.05 -16.96 10.33
N GLY A 725 -6.12 -16.34 9.62
CA GLY A 725 -5.17 -15.36 10.16
C GLY A 725 -4.06 -15.97 11.04
N GLU A 726 -3.81 -17.27 10.95
CA GLU A 726 -2.80 -17.96 11.77
C GLU A 726 -1.39 -17.45 11.49
N PHE A 727 -1.13 -16.99 10.27
CA PHE A 727 0.15 -16.43 9.84
C PHE A 727 0.41 -14.99 10.33
N ASP A 728 -0.59 -14.29 10.88
CA ASP A 728 -0.41 -12.93 11.38
C ASP A 728 0.22 -12.88 12.79
N THR A 729 0.42 -14.03 13.42
CA THR A 729 0.99 -14.13 14.76
C THR A 729 2.51 -13.95 14.74
N LYS A 730 3.07 -13.36 15.82
CA LYS A 730 4.52 -13.21 15.98
C LYS A 730 5.22 -14.58 16.02
N GLU A 731 4.60 -15.57 16.65
CA GLU A 731 5.14 -16.92 16.79
C GLU A 731 5.31 -17.62 15.44
N ALA A 732 4.34 -17.48 14.55
CA ALA A 732 4.42 -18.01 13.19
C ALA A 732 5.54 -17.32 12.37
N LYS A 733 5.75 -16.01 12.56
CA LYS A 733 6.82 -15.26 11.89
C LYS A 733 8.22 -15.66 12.36
N ASP A 734 8.37 -15.97 13.65
CA ASP A 734 9.65 -16.35 14.24
C ASP A 734 10.04 -17.84 13.96
N ASN A 735 9.07 -18.68 13.60
CA ASN A 735 9.26 -20.11 13.39
C ASN A 735 8.73 -20.56 11.99
N PRO A 736 9.47 -20.27 10.90
CA PRO A 736 9.05 -20.66 9.56
C PRO A 736 9.04 -22.19 9.39
N GLU A 737 8.01 -22.70 8.70
CA GLU A 737 7.80 -24.11 8.44
C GLU A 737 8.54 -24.56 7.16
N ALA A 738 8.91 -25.83 7.07
CA ALA A 738 9.49 -26.39 5.85
C ALA A 738 8.44 -26.41 4.73
N LEU A 739 8.87 -26.08 3.51
CA LEU A 739 8.01 -26.11 2.32
C LEU A 739 7.45 -27.53 2.09
N GLN A 740 6.14 -27.63 2.16
CA GLN A 740 5.42 -28.85 1.82
C GLN A 740 4.75 -28.66 0.45
N ILE A 741 4.96 -29.60 -0.44
CA ILE A 741 4.34 -29.65 -1.77
C ILE A 741 3.62 -30.98 -1.90
N ALA A 742 2.36 -30.96 -2.32
CA ALA A 742 1.61 -32.16 -2.58
C ALA A 742 2.26 -32.99 -3.71
N PRO A 743 2.40 -34.31 -3.57
CA PRO A 743 3.06 -35.14 -4.57
C PRO A 743 2.47 -34.99 -5.98
N GLU A 744 1.16 -34.91 -6.07
CA GLU A 744 0.44 -34.73 -7.34
C GLU A 744 0.76 -33.37 -7.98
N SER A 745 0.83 -32.29 -7.17
CA SER A 745 1.20 -30.97 -7.64
C SER A 745 2.64 -30.91 -8.14
N TRP A 746 3.54 -31.65 -7.47
CA TRP A 746 4.93 -31.78 -7.89
C TRP A 746 5.07 -32.49 -9.24
N GLU A 747 4.37 -33.61 -9.44
CA GLU A 747 4.41 -34.32 -10.71
C GLU A 747 3.76 -33.53 -11.85
N ARG A 748 2.61 -32.88 -11.62
CA ARG A 748 1.99 -31.99 -12.61
C ARG A 748 2.92 -30.83 -13.03
N ALA A 749 3.68 -30.26 -12.09
CA ALA A 749 4.66 -29.22 -12.39
C ALA A 749 5.83 -29.75 -13.22
N LYS A 750 6.29 -30.97 -12.97
CA LYS A 750 7.31 -31.67 -13.79
C LYS A 750 6.82 -31.93 -15.21
N GLU A 751 5.56 -32.35 -15.38
CA GLU A 751 4.96 -32.55 -16.70
C GLU A 751 4.89 -31.28 -17.50
N MET A 752 4.43 -30.19 -16.86
CA MET A 752 4.43 -28.84 -17.46
C MET A 752 5.84 -28.42 -17.85
N ALA A 753 6.83 -28.58 -16.95
CA ALA A 753 8.23 -28.25 -17.23
C ALA A 753 8.77 -29.04 -18.45
N ARG A 754 8.44 -30.33 -18.58
CA ARG A 754 8.81 -31.17 -19.74
C ARG A 754 8.20 -30.64 -21.02
N SER A 755 6.91 -30.28 -21.00
CA SER A 755 6.18 -29.74 -22.15
C SER A 755 6.82 -28.43 -22.64
N ILE A 756 7.07 -27.49 -21.73
CA ILE A 756 7.68 -26.19 -22.04
C ILE A 756 9.14 -26.34 -22.49
N LEU A 757 9.93 -27.21 -21.82
CA LEU A 757 11.32 -27.47 -22.23
C LEU A 757 11.39 -28.02 -23.64
N LYS A 758 10.49 -28.93 -24.00
CA LYS A 758 10.41 -29.48 -25.35
C LYS A 758 10.16 -28.38 -26.38
N GLU A 759 9.22 -27.49 -26.11
CA GLU A 759 8.94 -26.34 -26.99
C GLU A 759 10.17 -25.41 -27.13
N GLN A 760 10.93 -25.18 -26.06
CA GLN A 760 12.17 -24.38 -26.12
C GLN A 760 13.27 -25.09 -26.91
N MET A 761 13.33 -26.41 -26.86
CA MET A 761 14.31 -27.20 -27.62
C MET A 761 13.99 -27.27 -29.13
N ASP A 762 12.68 -27.33 -29.45
CA ASP A 762 12.23 -27.36 -30.84
C ASP A 762 12.35 -25.94 -31.50
N ALA A 763 12.29 -24.88 -30.71
CA ALA A 763 12.46 -23.51 -31.14
C ALA A 763 13.91 -23.01 -31.05
N ASP A 764 14.88 -23.83 -30.66
CA ASP A 764 16.27 -23.43 -30.46
C ASP A 764 16.85 -22.87 -31.76
N VAL A 765 16.85 -21.56 -31.91
CA VAL A 765 17.53 -20.84 -32.96
C VAL A 765 19.02 -21.03 -32.69
N GLY A 766 19.69 -21.91 -33.49
CA GLY A 766 21.08 -22.28 -33.35
C GLY A 766 22.03 -21.10 -33.05
N ASP A 767 23.24 -21.40 -32.63
CA ASP A 767 24.25 -20.36 -32.37
C ASP A 767 24.25 -19.31 -33.50
N VAL A 768 24.11 -18.03 -33.18
CA VAL A 768 24.13 -16.90 -34.15
C VAL A 768 25.30 -17.02 -35.13
N ASN A 769 26.43 -17.59 -34.68
CA ASN A 769 27.58 -17.84 -35.54
C ASN A 769 27.39 -19.06 -36.45
N GLU A 770 26.64 -20.08 -36.04
CA GLU A 770 26.24 -21.18 -36.88
C GLU A 770 25.23 -20.76 -37.94
N ASN A 771 24.24 -19.95 -37.56
CA ASN A 771 23.29 -19.31 -38.48
C ASN A 771 24.00 -18.41 -39.49
N ALA A 772 24.97 -17.58 -39.01
CA ALA A 772 25.79 -16.74 -39.91
C ALA A 772 26.64 -17.61 -40.85
N THR A 773 27.10 -18.79 -40.41
CA THR A 773 27.84 -19.73 -41.23
C THR A 773 26.92 -20.33 -42.31
N GLN A 774 25.71 -20.78 -41.96
CA GLN A 774 24.72 -21.26 -42.91
C GLN A 774 24.32 -20.16 -43.91
N TYR A 775 24.07 -18.92 -43.43
CA TYR A 775 23.82 -17.79 -44.30
C TYR A 775 24.96 -17.58 -45.36
N ILE A 776 26.21 -17.69 -44.93
CA ILE A 776 27.35 -17.57 -45.87
C ILE A 776 27.32 -18.70 -46.92
N ILE A 777 27.03 -19.91 -46.53
CA ILE A 777 26.89 -21.05 -47.45
C ILE A 777 25.79 -20.78 -48.48
N ASP A 778 24.60 -20.42 -48.02
CA ASP A 778 23.44 -20.14 -48.87
C ASP A 778 23.68 -18.94 -49.78
N TRP A 779 24.37 -17.88 -49.26
CA TRP A 779 24.74 -16.71 -50.04
C TRP A 779 25.78 -17.06 -51.12
N ILE A 780 26.79 -17.92 -50.84
CA ILE A 780 27.75 -18.41 -51.87
C ILE A 780 26.98 -19.17 -52.96
N LEU A 781 26.12 -20.09 -52.55
CA LEU A 781 25.35 -20.92 -53.51
C LEU A 781 24.41 -20.06 -54.40
N SER A 782 23.71 -19.11 -53.78
CA SER A 782 22.76 -18.23 -54.50
C SER A 782 23.44 -17.23 -55.44
N ASN A 783 24.75 -16.97 -55.24
CA ASN A 783 25.51 -16.04 -56.06
C ASN A 783 26.65 -16.73 -56.83
N LYS A 784 26.53 -18.00 -57.09
CA LYS A 784 27.60 -18.84 -57.69
C LYS A 784 28.13 -18.27 -59.00
N ASP A 785 27.27 -17.67 -59.80
CA ASP A 785 27.62 -17.07 -61.09
C ASP A 785 28.43 -15.75 -60.95
N SER A 786 28.50 -15.19 -59.77
CA SER A 786 29.25 -13.98 -59.42
C SER A 786 30.72 -14.25 -58.96
N PHE A 787 31.13 -15.50 -59.00
CA PHE A 787 32.51 -15.93 -58.67
C PHE A 787 33.27 -16.37 -59.91
N GLY A 788 34.40 -15.74 -60.20
CA GLY A 788 35.27 -16.08 -61.33
C GLY A 788 36.03 -14.88 -61.85
N GLU A 789 37.02 -15.10 -62.72
CA GLU A 789 37.84 -14.05 -63.32
C GLU A 789 37.05 -13.24 -64.40
N ARG A 790 36.00 -13.85 -64.96
CA ARG A 790 35.15 -13.22 -65.99
C ARG A 790 33.68 -13.33 -65.62
N VAL A 791 33.24 -12.38 -64.81
CA VAL A 791 31.84 -12.33 -64.32
C VAL A 791 31.16 -11.13 -64.95
N TYR A 792 29.89 -11.29 -65.35
CA TYR A 792 29.03 -10.16 -65.79
C TYR A 792 28.48 -9.49 -64.51
N GLY A 793 28.96 -8.28 -64.20
CA GLY A 793 28.53 -7.55 -63.01
C GLY A 793 29.57 -7.47 -61.92
N THR A 794 29.12 -7.50 -60.68
CA THR A 794 29.98 -7.39 -59.48
C THR A 794 30.61 -8.74 -59.16
N CYS A 795 31.96 -8.84 -59.28
CA CYS A 795 32.70 -10.04 -58.90
C CYS A 795 32.75 -10.13 -57.35
N LEU A 796 32.31 -11.22 -56.79
CA LEU A 796 32.34 -11.50 -55.34
C LEU A 796 33.57 -12.21 -54.89
N GLY A 797 34.28 -12.88 -55.81
CA GLY A 797 35.47 -13.63 -55.50
C GLY A 797 35.74 -14.74 -56.49
N LEU A 798 36.32 -15.85 -56.08
CA LEU A 798 36.76 -16.96 -56.89
C LEU A 798 36.41 -18.29 -56.21
N ILE A 799 35.98 -19.31 -56.99
CA ILE A 799 35.78 -20.68 -56.53
C ILE A 799 36.79 -21.58 -57.20
N GLU A 800 37.59 -22.34 -56.43
CA GLU A 800 38.56 -23.29 -56.94
C GLU A 800 38.41 -24.64 -56.18
N GLY A 801 37.77 -25.59 -56.84
CA GLY A 801 37.53 -26.90 -56.18
C GLY A 801 36.59 -26.75 -54.97
N GLN A 802 37.11 -27.13 -53.83
CA GLN A 802 36.40 -27.02 -52.53
C GLN A 802 36.72 -25.70 -51.76
N GLU A 803 37.49 -24.80 -52.34
CA GLU A 803 37.88 -23.53 -51.73
C GLU A 803 37.17 -22.37 -52.36
N VAL A 804 36.59 -21.50 -51.56
CA VAL A 804 35.94 -20.28 -51.99
C VAL A 804 36.65 -19.05 -51.45
N TYR A 805 37.11 -18.21 -52.32
CA TYR A 805 37.83 -16.95 -52.00
C TYR A 805 36.91 -15.77 -52.21
N ILE A 806 36.55 -15.08 -51.10
CA ILE A 806 35.59 -13.98 -51.14
C ILE A 806 36.30 -12.66 -50.85
N PHE A 807 36.02 -11.61 -51.58
CA PHE A 807 36.51 -10.27 -51.21
C PHE A 807 36.01 -9.83 -49.83
N PRO A 808 36.86 -9.40 -48.88
CA PRO A 808 36.46 -9.05 -47.55
C PRO A 808 35.37 -7.98 -47.46
N SER A 809 35.38 -7.02 -48.40
CA SER A 809 34.36 -5.96 -48.47
C SER A 809 33.00 -6.52 -48.86
N MET A 810 32.95 -7.46 -49.80
CA MET A 810 31.67 -8.06 -50.27
C MET A 810 31.05 -8.94 -49.20
N LEU A 811 31.87 -9.75 -48.53
CA LEU A 811 31.41 -10.56 -47.41
C LEU A 811 30.95 -9.71 -46.22
N THR A 812 31.69 -8.63 -45.87
CA THR A 812 31.29 -7.71 -44.82
C THR A 812 29.96 -7.04 -45.14
N GLN A 813 29.74 -6.63 -46.38
CA GLN A 813 28.49 -6.02 -46.85
C GLN A 813 27.32 -7.03 -46.77
N ALA A 814 27.51 -8.27 -47.23
CA ALA A 814 26.52 -9.33 -47.15
C ALA A 814 26.11 -9.63 -45.71
N LEU A 815 27.08 -9.90 -44.84
CA LEU A 815 26.83 -10.19 -43.41
C LEU A 815 26.16 -8.99 -42.72
N THR A 816 26.61 -7.76 -42.97
CA THR A 816 26.02 -6.57 -42.33
C THR A 816 24.57 -6.35 -42.81
N LYS A 817 24.28 -6.57 -44.10
CA LYS A 817 22.91 -6.48 -44.64
C LYS A 817 21.99 -7.54 -44.03
N ALA A 818 22.52 -8.71 -43.72
CA ALA A 818 21.79 -9.79 -43.05
C ALA A 818 21.74 -9.66 -41.53
N GLY A 819 22.33 -8.60 -40.96
CA GLY A 819 22.32 -8.33 -39.52
C GLY A 819 23.43 -9.00 -38.70
N TYR A 820 24.36 -9.71 -39.36
CA TYR A 820 25.45 -10.40 -38.68
C TYR A 820 26.70 -9.51 -38.51
N SER A 821 27.46 -9.75 -37.44
CA SER A 821 28.73 -9.07 -37.19
C SER A 821 29.88 -9.78 -37.94
N SER A 822 30.28 -9.24 -39.08
CA SER A 822 31.39 -9.77 -39.88
C SER A 822 32.66 -10.10 -39.04
N ARG A 823 33.03 -9.25 -38.10
CA ARG A 823 34.17 -9.45 -37.22
C ARG A 823 34.03 -10.67 -36.31
N LYS A 824 32.86 -10.85 -35.68
CA LYS A 824 32.56 -11.98 -34.79
C LYS A 824 32.49 -13.28 -35.58
N THR A 825 31.73 -13.28 -36.68
CA THR A 825 31.58 -14.45 -37.55
C THR A 825 32.94 -14.93 -38.11
N LEU A 826 33.75 -14.03 -38.63
CA LEU A 826 35.09 -14.41 -39.14
C LEU A 826 36.03 -14.95 -38.05
N LYS A 827 35.93 -14.42 -36.83
CA LYS A 827 36.68 -14.97 -35.70
C LYS A 827 36.24 -16.40 -35.35
N TYR A 828 34.93 -16.59 -35.24
CA TYR A 828 34.34 -17.90 -34.98
C TYR A 828 34.75 -18.96 -36.05
N LEU A 829 34.67 -18.58 -37.33
CA LEU A 829 35.08 -19.45 -38.43
C LEU A 829 36.57 -19.79 -38.39
N ALA A 830 37.41 -18.81 -38.04
CA ALA A 830 38.85 -19.02 -37.86
C ALA A 830 39.17 -19.95 -36.69
N ASP A 831 38.51 -19.79 -35.55
CA ASP A 831 38.66 -20.63 -34.34
C ASP A 831 38.19 -22.07 -34.60
N LYS A 832 37.25 -22.29 -35.53
CA LYS A 832 36.80 -23.58 -36.02
C LYS A 832 37.61 -24.15 -37.20
N ASN A 833 38.65 -23.46 -37.67
CA ASN A 833 39.44 -23.81 -38.86
C ASN A 833 38.57 -23.98 -40.15
N LEU A 834 37.52 -23.21 -40.27
CA LEU A 834 36.63 -23.20 -41.44
C LEU A 834 37.03 -22.18 -42.49
N ILE A 835 37.95 -21.29 -42.15
CA ILE A 835 38.54 -20.27 -43.07
C ILE A 835 40.06 -20.28 -42.97
N GLY A 836 40.71 -19.89 -44.07
CA GLY A 836 42.16 -19.67 -44.13
C GLY A 836 42.61 -18.47 -43.31
N THR A 837 43.66 -18.66 -42.53
CA THR A 837 44.26 -17.61 -41.68
C THR A 837 45.75 -17.40 -42.04
N THR A 838 46.24 -16.15 -41.91
CA THR A 838 47.66 -15.84 -42.09
C THR A 838 48.22 -15.16 -40.85
N THR A 839 49.46 -15.45 -40.49
CA THR A 839 50.14 -14.82 -39.39
C THR A 839 50.86 -13.56 -39.87
N SER A 840 50.64 -12.42 -39.20
CA SER A 840 51.33 -11.18 -39.51
C SER A 840 52.74 -11.18 -38.96
N LYS A 841 53.64 -10.34 -39.56
CA LYS A 841 54.99 -10.17 -39.06
C LYS A 841 55.10 -9.71 -37.59
N SER A 842 54.03 -9.20 -37.03
CA SER A 842 53.90 -8.79 -35.62
C SER A 842 53.25 -9.86 -34.74
N GLY A 843 53.08 -11.11 -35.19
CA GLY A 843 52.52 -12.24 -34.45
C GLY A 843 51.00 -12.32 -34.36
N GLY A 844 50.26 -11.37 -34.98
CA GLY A 844 48.78 -11.40 -34.96
C GLY A 844 48.19 -12.23 -36.11
N THR A 845 47.13 -13.00 -35.84
CA THR A 845 46.38 -13.75 -36.84
C THR A 845 45.48 -12.85 -37.66
N LYS A 846 45.45 -12.99 -38.96
CA LYS A 846 44.54 -12.31 -39.89
C LYS A 846 43.64 -13.35 -40.58
N ASN A 847 42.32 -13.09 -40.58
CA ASN A 847 41.29 -13.94 -41.18
C ASN A 847 41.22 -13.69 -42.70
N SER A 848 42.34 -13.71 -43.39
CA SER A 848 42.41 -13.46 -44.83
C SER A 848 43.70 -13.93 -45.39
N VAL A 849 43.69 -14.40 -46.64
CA VAL A 849 44.83 -14.89 -47.41
C VAL A 849 45.09 -13.96 -48.61
N PHE A 850 46.31 -14.03 -49.16
CA PHE A 850 46.65 -13.37 -50.41
C PHE A 850 46.69 -14.35 -51.57
N LYS A 851 45.99 -14.00 -52.70
CA LYS A 851 46.00 -14.80 -53.92
C LYS A 851 46.02 -13.89 -55.12
N TRP A 852 46.62 -14.41 -56.22
CA TRP A 852 46.66 -13.73 -57.50
C TRP A 852 45.28 -13.84 -58.18
N PHE A 853 44.74 -12.64 -58.58
CA PHE A 853 43.47 -12.52 -59.26
C PHE A 853 43.61 -11.43 -60.34
N ASN A 854 43.31 -11.72 -61.60
CA ASN A 854 43.46 -10.81 -62.72
C ASN A 854 44.81 -10.09 -62.74
N ASN A 855 45.92 -10.84 -62.66
CA ASN A 855 47.29 -10.36 -62.64
C ASN A 855 47.62 -9.42 -61.48
N ARG A 856 46.93 -9.41 -60.40
CA ARG A 856 47.15 -8.62 -59.21
C ARG A 856 47.06 -9.49 -57.95
N GLN A 857 47.83 -9.20 -56.95
CA GLN A 857 47.71 -9.82 -55.65
C GLN A 857 46.56 -9.17 -54.87
N CYS A 858 45.52 -9.93 -54.65
CA CYS A 858 44.34 -9.49 -53.90
C CYS A 858 44.23 -10.21 -52.57
N ARG A 859 43.51 -9.58 -51.63
CA ARG A 859 43.23 -10.18 -50.31
C ARG A 859 41.83 -10.83 -50.36
N PHE A 860 41.73 -12.05 -49.89
CA PHE A 860 40.46 -12.79 -49.79
C PHE A 860 40.23 -13.40 -48.40
N VAL A 861 39.02 -13.65 -48.06
CA VAL A 861 38.64 -14.61 -47.02
C VAL A 861 38.48 -15.98 -47.72
N GLU A 862 39.25 -16.95 -47.34
CA GLU A 862 39.25 -18.31 -47.91
C GLU A 862 38.35 -19.20 -47.07
N PHE A 863 37.34 -19.78 -47.69
CA PHE A 863 36.41 -20.73 -47.07
C PHE A 863 36.67 -22.14 -47.54
N HIS A 864 36.74 -23.10 -46.58
CA HIS A 864 36.92 -24.50 -46.83
C HIS A 864 35.51 -25.16 -46.96
N LEU A 865 34.93 -25.20 -48.16
CA LEU A 865 33.55 -25.69 -48.38
C LEU A 865 33.39 -27.14 -48.01
N GLY A 866 34.37 -28.00 -48.20
CA GLY A 866 34.33 -29.40 -47.79
C GLY A 866 34.34 -29.63 -46.26
N LYS A 867 34.71 -28.61 -45.47
CA LYS A 867 34.56 -28.59 -44.00
C LYS A 867 33.29 -27.89 -43.51
N LEU A 868 32.71 -27.01 -44.34
CA LEU A 868 31.49 -26.28 -44.04
C LEU A 868 30.26 -27.10 -44.28
N VAL A 869 30.24 -27.88 -45.35
CA VAL A 869 29.18 -28.81 -45.65
C VAL A 869 29.56 -30.13 -44.97
N LYS A 870 29.13 -30.37 -43.73
CA LYS A 870 29.20 -31.70 -43.14
C LYS A 870 28.43 -32.64 -44.05
N GLU A 871 29.09 -33.70 -44.54
CA GLU A 871 28.36 -34.86 -45.05
C GLU A 871 27.41 -35.26 -43.92
N SER A 872 26.10 -35.13 -44.15
CA SER A 872 25.12 -35.76 -43.29
C SER A 872 25.40 -37.26 -43.35
N GLU A 873 25.83 -37.87 -42.22
CA GLU A 873 25.83 -39.31 -42.09
C GLU A 873 24.44 -39.76 -42.49
N PRO A 874 24.29 -40.71 -43.42
CA PRO A 874 22.98 -41.20 -43.82
C PRO A 874 22.27 -41.71 -42.55
N ALA A 875 21.00 -41.26 -42.35
CA ALA A 875 20.17 -41.80 -41.30
C ALA A 875 20.10 -43.31 -41.50
N VAL A 876 20.50 -44.08 -40.50
CA VAL A 876 20.45 -45.57 -40.51
C VAL A 876 19.21 -46.00 -39.71
N ASP A 877 18.54 -47.04 -40.18
CA ASP A 877 17.45 -47.74 -39.50
C ASP A 877 17.98 -48.48 -38.24
N GLU A 878 17.10 -49.04 -37.44
CA GLU A 878 17.42 -49.79 -36.21
C GLU A 878 18.35 -51.00 -36.48
N ASN A 879 18.59 -51.38 -37.74
CA ASN A 879 19.44 -52.48 -38.16
C ASN A 879 20.76 -51.98 -38.80
N GLY A 880 21.02 -50.67 -38.81
CA GLY A 880 22.26 -50.09 -39.32
C GLY A 880 22.30 -49.91 -40.85
N ASN A 881 21.15 -50.00 -41.52
CA ASN A 881 21.06 -49.75 -42.97
C ASN A 881 20.72 -48.26 -43.25
N PRO A 882 21.34 -47.61 -44.25
CA PRO A 882 21.05 -46.23 -44.61
C PRO A 882 19.57 -46.10 -45.02
N ILE A 883 18.84 -45.28 -44.34
CA ILE A 883 17.49 -44.85 -44.76
C ILE A 883 17.68 -43.92 -45.95
N GLY A 884 17.47 -44.44 -47.16
CA GLY A 884 17.56 -43.64 -48.37
C GLY A 884 16.49 -42.58 -48.36
N ASP A 885 16.92 -41.29 -48.44
CA ASP A 885 16.02 -40.17 -48.77
C ASP A 885 15.34 -40.46 -50.09
N GLY A 886 14.03 -40.69 -50.11
CA GLY A 886 13.25 -40.95 -51.30
C GLY A 886 13.24 -39.81 -52.35
N TRP A 887 14.17 -38.89 -52.26
CA TRP A 887 14.28 -37.69 -53.14
C TRP A 887 15.50 -37.72 -54.07
N ASN A 888 16.39 -38.67 -54.00
CA ASN A 888 17.60 -38.73 -54.84
C ASN A 888 17.55 -39.73 -55.99
N GLN A 889 16.36 -40.11 -56.50
CA GLN A 889 16.19 -40.77 -57.78
C GLN A 889 15.29 -39.96 -58.69
N VAL A 890 15.85 -38.90 -59.28
CA VAL A 890 15.33 -38.35 -60.52
C VAL A 890 16.06 -39.17 -61.64
N PRO A 891 15.37 -39.93 -62.43
CA PRO A 891 15.99 -40.55 -63.58
C PRO A 891 16.47 -39.49 -64.55
N GLU A 892 17.73 -39.60 -64.99
CA GLU A 892 18.21 -38.89 -66.19
C GLU A 892 17.34 -39.32 -67.36
N ASN A 893 16.39 -38.51 -67.73
CA ASN A 893 15.65 -38.43 -69.00
C ASN A 893 14.14 -38.24 -68.78
N GLU A 894 13.80 -36.98 -68.47
CA GLU A 894 12.56 -36.35 -68.96
C GLU A 894 12.75 -34.83 -68.93
N GLN A 895 12.97 -34.31 -70.14
CA GLN A 895 12.78 -32.87 -70.39
C GLN A 895 11.32 -32.54 -70.19
N MET A 896 11.03 -31.91 -69.03
CA MET A 896 9.74 -31.26 -68.85
C MET A 896 9.79 -29.88 -69.47
N GLU A 897 9.08 -29.70 -70.56
CA GLU A 897 8.72 -28.42 -71.13
C GLU A 897 7.82 -27.71 -70.14
N LEU A 898 8.22 -26.52 -69.71
CA LEU A 898 7.41 -25.61 -68.91
C LEU A 898 6.38 -24.95 -69.85
N PRO A 899 5.07 -24.94 -69.53
CA PRO A 899 4.12 -24.19 -70.23
C PRO A 899 4.17 -22.73 -69.76
N PHE A 900 4.63 -21.86 -70.60
CA PHE A 900 4.30 -20.45 -70.58
C PHE A 900 3.43 -20.16 -71.77
N ASP A 901 2.19 -19.76 -71.49
CA ASP A 901 1.43 -18.70 -72.13
C ASP A 901 0.66 -17.90 -71.15
#